data_66b8aa7836b4f3e031b11657d8909f4d
#
_entry.id   66b8aa7836b4f3e031b11657d8909f4d
#
_cell.length_a   1.000
_cell.length_b   1.000
_cell.length_c   1.000
_cell.angle_alpha   90.00
_cell.angle_beta   90.00
_cell.angle_gamma   90.00
#
_symmetry.space_group_name_H-M   'P 1'
#
loop_
_entity.id
_entity.type
_entity.pdbx_description
1 polymer ?
#
loop_
_entity_poly.entity_id
_entity_poly.type
_entity_poly.pdbx_seq_one_letter_code
_entity_poly.pdbx_strand_id
1 'polypeptide(L)'
;MRVDRMHANRSLGFGSSSLPGQPSEAAGSTPVPSPARALAAITLLVCLGLPACFAQTPDLTQKSLEDLMNIEVTSVSKKEQKTSQAAAAIFVISHEDIGRSGALNIPDLLRMVPGLDVAQIDAGKWAISARGFNGQYSNKLLVLIDGRTVYSPIFAGVFWDSQNVPLDSIERIEVIRGPGAAVWGSNAVNGVINIITQSAGDTQGGYIAAGAGNASTGPETIRYGGKVRSLGDYRVSAEGFHLNALPTLAGLDGHDDWRLVHGGFRTDRTISTKDSLTTEGDLYQGNAGEIAFFPVSLLPPENATAPLRDRYSGGNLLARWNRTFSPGSQTSLQVYFDRTARSDSTYNLGENTFDIDFQNHILWGARQDIVWGLGYRVSSDEINPTFRISATPASRITQLFSSFVQDEITLRPDRLHLSLGARLEHNDYTGFDFQPSARMVWTPNLKNSIWGAVSHADRTPARSDTDFRVNFEVLPGPNDFPMLVSLFANPKQKNEQLTAFETGYRTTLTSQFSLDLTAFYNRYHDLVSVEPGAMRIETNPAPVHLLIPESFGNGLYGETHGIEAFANWKMASFWTLSPGYTFFSMHLHPFAGSQDITSTSGTEGGTPDHQAQLRSSVSLPWNLQWNASAYFVNRLPAQSIPSYARLDTGLTWPVGERISLSVAGQNLLKDLHPEYSGPDSTVQSGQMRRAAYAKITWSF
;
A
#
# COMPACT_ATOMS: atom_id res chain seq x y z
N MET A 1 9.38 41.18 -13.03
CA MET A 1 10.61 41.52 -12.32
C MET A 1 11.27 40.18 -12.01
N ARG A 2 12.33 39.80 -12.73
CA ARG A 2 13.07 38.54 -12.54
C ARG A 2 13.84 38.61 -11.23
N VAL A 3 13.69 37.59 -10.37
CA VAL A 3 14.59 37.36 -9.23
C VAL A 3 15.42 36.14 -9.59
N ASP A 4 16.68 36.38 -9.95
CA ASP A 4 17.68 35.30 -10.18
C ASP A 4 18.09 34.71 -8.84
N ARG A 5 18.02 33.40 -8.76
CA ARG A 5 18.58 32.62 -7.64
C ARG A 5 20.10 32.56 -7.77
N MET A 6 20.80 33.29 -6.90
CA MET A 6 22.25 33.13 -6.69
C MET A 6 22.48 31.96 -5.68
N HIS A 7 23.07 30.91 -6.15
CA HIS A 7 23.78 29.94 -5.30
C HIS A 7 25.13 30.54 -4.88
N ALA A 8 25.32 30.79 -3.62
CA ALA A 8 26.63 31.12 -3.06
C ALA A 8 27.11 29.96 -2.17
N ASN A 9 28.00 29.11 -2.73
CA ASN A 9 28.88 28.26 -1.97
C ASN A 9 29.86 29.14 -1.15
N ARG A 10 29.80 29.07 0.17
CA ARG A 10 30.90 29.54 1.03
C ARG A 10 31.34 28.42 1.95
N SER A 11 32.46 27.83 1.59
CA SER A 11 33.30 27.02 2.48
C SER A 11 33.94 27.96 3.51
N LEU A 12 33.64 27.77 4.78
CA LEU A 12 34.40 28.35 5.88
C LEU A 12 35.24 27.24 6.53
N GLY A 13 36.54 27.34 6.29
CA GLY A 13 37.54 26.56 7.01
C GLY A 13 37.66 27.08 8.44
N PHE A 14 37.62 26.20 9.44
CA PHE A 14 38.02 26.48 10.80
C PHE A 14 39.35 25.78 11.08
N GLY A 15 40.29 26.62 11.50
CA GLY A 15 41.61 26.25 11.91
C GLY A 15 41.66 25.49 13.24
N SER A 16 42.59 24.58 13.30
CA SER A 16 42.98 23.81 14.47
C SER A 16 43.52 24.68 15.60
N SER A 17 42.99 24.53 16.82
CA SER A 17 43.70 24.86 18.04
C SER A 17 43.67 23.68 19.00
N SER A 18 44.87 23.19 19.29
CA SER A 18 45.20 22.14 20.25
C SER A 18 45.04 22.64 21.71
N LEU A 19 44.47 21.81 22.57
CA LEU A 19 44.78 21.77 24.01
C LEU A 19 44.72 20.33 24.55
N PRO A 20 45.49 20.01 25.61
CA PRO A 20 45.91 18.66 25.96
C PRO A 20 45.18 18.09 27.19
N GLY A 21 45.28 16.77 27.37
CA GLY A 21 45.09 16.12 28.64
C GLY A 21 44.17 14.94 28.69
N GLN A 22 44.76 13.75 28.68
CA GLN A 22 44.14 12.43 28.99
C GLN A 22 43.71 12.32 30.48
N PRO A 23 42.86 11.35 30.86
CA PRO A 23 43.32 9.97 30.96
C PRO A 23 42.36 8.90 30.40
N SER A 24 43.01 7.77 30.11
CA SER A 24 42.47 6.50 29.63
C SER A 24 41.56 5.81 30.65
N GLU A 25 40.40 5.35 30.22
CA GLU A 25 39.72 4.20 30.80
C GLU A 25 39.39 3.18 29.71
N ALA A 26 39.98 2.00 29.87
CA ALA A 26 39.75 0.86 29.02
C ALA A 26 38.41 0.20 29.36
N ALA A 27 37.42 0.34 28.51
CA ALA A 27 36.21 -0.49 28.54
C ALA A 27 36.35 -1.56 27.45
N GLY A 28 36.41 -2.81 27.87
CA GLY A 28 36.55 -4.00 27.04
C GLY A 28 35.35 -4.16 26.10
N SER A 29 35.57 -3.99 24.80
CA SER A 29 34.63 -4.36 23.76
C SER A 29 34.65 -5.87 23.54
N THR A 30 33.57 -6.55 23.87
CA THR A 30 33.33 -7.92 23.40
C THR A 30 33.21 -7.92 21.89
N PRO A 31 33.94 -8.76 21.16
CA PRO A 31 33.87 -8.77 19.69
C PRO A 31 32.53 -9.35 19.24
N VAL A 32 31.75 -8.55 18.48
CA VAL A 32 30.58 -9.05 17.76
C VAL A 32 31.11 -10.01 16.67
N PRO A 33 30.60 -11.26 16.59
CA PRO A 33 31.07 -12.20 15.58
C PRO A 33 30.75 -11.71 14.18
N SER A 34 31.72 -11.77 13.29
CA SER A 34 31.55 -11.40 11.88
C SER A 34 30.50 -12.30 11.21
N PRO A 35 29.70 -11.79 10.26
CA PRO A 35 28.63 -12.56 9.57
C PRO A 35 29.15 -13.85 8.89
N ALA A 36 30.42 -13.91 8.53
CA ALA A 36 31.06 -15.11 7.99
C ALA A 36 31.17 -16.27 9.02
N ARG A 37 31.29 -15.95 10.32
CA ARG A 37 31.34 -16.98 11.39
C ARG A 37 29.96 -17.50 11.76
N ALA A 38 28.92 -16.67 11.65
CA ALA A 38 27.53 -17.10 11.84
C ALA A 38 27.08 -18.04 10.70
N LEU A 39 27.46 -17.74 9.46
CA LEU A 39 27.18 -18.60 8.30
C LEU A 39 27.89 -19.97 8.41
N ALA A 40 29.14 -19.99 8.88
CA ALA A 40 29.91 -21.22 9.10
C ALA A 40 29.33 -22.09 10.22
N ALA A 41 28.80 -21.49 11.29
CA ALA A 41 28.15 -22.22 12.39
C ALA A 41 26.82 -22.86 11.96
N ILE A 42 26.04 -22.20 11.13
CA ILE A 42 24.78 -22.73 10.56
C ILE A 42 25.09 -23.88 9.59
N THR A 43 26.13 -23.76 8.77
CA THR A 43 26.55 -24.81 7.82
C THR A 43 27.05 -26.07 8.56
N LEU A 44 27.66 -25.92 9.72
CA LEU A 44 28.15 -27.05 10.52
C LEU A 44 27.05 -27.78 11.29
N LEU A 45 25.97 -27.10 11.69
CA LEU A 45 24.81 -27.69 12.34
C LEU A 45 23.93 -28.53 11.40
N VAL A 46 23.92 -28.23 10.11
CA VAL A 46 23.16 -28.93 9.07
C VAL A 46 23.81 -30.26 8.65
N CYS A 47 25.11 -30.44 8.91
CA CYS A 47 25.84 -31.66 8.56
C CYS A 47 25.74 -32.80 9.58
N LEU A 48 25.09 -32.60 10.72
CA LEU A 48 24.92 -33.65 11.73
C LEU A 48 23.54 -34.32 11.62
N GLY A 49 23.47 -35.27 10.72
CA GLY A 49 22.69 -36.50 10.70
C GLY A 49 21.24 -36.50 11.21
N LEU A 50 20.26 -36.30 10.30
CA LEU A 50 18.89 -36.81 10.49
C LEU A 50 18.61 -37.92 9.47
N PRO A 51 17.95 -39.03 9.86
CA PRO A 51 17.56 -40.06 8.90
C PRO A 51 16.47 -39.52 7.97
N ALA A 52 16.73 -39.60 6.67
CA ALA A 52 15.81 -39.20 5.62
C ALA A 52 14.58 -40.15 5.59
N CYS A 53 13.46 -39.66 6.11
CA CYS A 53 12.17 -40.25 5.84
C CYS A 53 11.57 -39.48 4.65
N PHE A 54 11.56 -40.08 3.47
CA PHE A 54 11.01 -39.47 2.26
C PHE A 54 9.48 -39.56 2.31
N ALA A 55 8.83 -38.50 2.75
CA ALA A 55 7.42 -38.29 2.47
C ALA A 55 7.34 -37.32 1.28
N GLN A 56 6.67 -37.73 0.20
CA GLN A 56 6.37 -36.86 -0.92
C GLN A 56 5.33 -35.84 -0.50
N THR A 57 5.75 -34.59 -0.27
CA THR A 57 4.84 -33.43 -0.23
C THR A 57 4.29 -33.19 -1.65
N PRO A 58 3.01 -32.83 -1.82
CA PRO A 58 2.47 -32.47 -3.13
C PRO A 58 3.26 -31.31 -3.71
N ASP A 59 3.82 -31.53 -4.89
CA ASP A 59 4.60 -30.54 -5.64
C ASP A 59 3.65 -29.45 -6.17
N LEU A 60 3.59 -28.31 -5.49
CA LEU A 60 2.76 -27.16 -5.83
C LEU A 60 3.19 -26.44 -7.13
N THR A 61 4.33 -26.80 -7.70
CA THR A 61 4.74 -26.33 -9.04
C THR A 61 3.91 -26.92 -10.19
N GLN A 62 2.94 -27.77 -9.87
CA GLN A 62 2.09 -28.44 -10.87
C GLN A 62 0.82 -27.66 -11.22
N LYS A 63 0.53 -26.50 -10.62
CA LYS A 63 -0.57 -25.68 -11.13
C LYS A 63 -0.31 -25.37 -12.60
N SER A 64 -1.24 -25.75 -13.46
CA SER A 64 -1.17 -25.44 -14.88
C SER A 64 -1.34 -23.91 -15.07
N LEU A 65 -0.84 -23.34 -16.18
CA LEU A 65 -1.14 -21.93 -16.51
C LEU A 65 -2.65 -21.72 -16.76
N GLU A 66 -3.39 -22.77 -17.03
CA GLU A 66 -4.86 -22.79 -17.09
C GLU A 66 -5.47 -22.52 -15.70
N ASP A 67 -4.83 -23.00 -14.61
CA ASP A 67 -5.26 -22.70 -13.25
C ASP A 67 -5.10 -21.22 -12.90
N LEU A 68 -4.10 -20.52 -13.46
CA LEU A 68 -3.92 -19.07 -13.27
C LEU A 68 -5.05 -18.24 -13.90
N MET A 69 -5.60 -18.69 -15.04
CA MET A 69 -6.78 -18.05 -15.64
C MET A 69 -8.09 -18.42 -14.92
N ASN A 70 -8.06 -19.46 -14.12
CA ASN A 70 -9.19 -19.93 -13.31
C ASN A 70 -9.09 -19.46 -11.84
N ILE A 71 -8.10 -18.65 -11.46
CA ILE A 71 -8.08 -18.05 -10.12
C ILE A 71 -9.38 -17.26 -9.93
N GLU A 72 -10.08 -17.57 -8.85
CA GLU A 72 -11.28 -16.85 -8.46
C GLU A 72 -10.91 -15.58 -7.73
N VAL A 73 -11.52 -14.47 -8.14
CA VAL A 73 -11.31 -13.13 -7.58
C VAL A 73 -12.65 -12.54 -7.20
N THR A 74 -12.65 -11.72 -6.16
CA THR A 74 -13.87 -11.09 -5.64
C THR A 74 -13.89 -9.58 -5.83
N SER A 75 -12.72 -8.95 -6.02
CA SER A 75 -12.58 -7.50 -5.98
C SER A 75 -13.22 -6.76 -7.17
N VAL A 76 -13.41 -7.42 -8.31
CA VAL A 76 -13.96 -6.76 -9.51
C VAL A 76 -15.47 -6.54 -9.44
N SER A 77 -16.21 -7.45 -8.75
CA SER A 77 -17.69 -7.47 -8.78
C SER A 77 -18.33 -7.77 -7.44
N LYS A 78 -17.56 -7.84 -6.34
CA LYS A 78 -18.02 -8.30 -5.00
C LYS A 78 -18.68 -9.70 -5.03
N LYS A 79 -18.39 -10.51 -6.04
CA LYS A 79 -18.76 -11.91 -6.17
C LYS A 79 -17.56 -12.70 -6.69
N GLU A 80 -17.50 -13.98 -6.41
CA GLU A 80 -16.48 -14.87 -6.96
C GLU A 80 -16.63 -15.00 -8.47
N GLN A 81 -15.55 -14.72 -9.20
CA GLN A 81 -15.48 -14.87 -10.65
C GLN A 81 -14.06 -15.22 -11.09
N LYS A 82 -13.93 -15.94 -12.19
CA LYS A 82 -12.62 -16.27 -12.76
C LYS A 82 -11.93 -15.04 -13.31
N THR A 83 -10.61 -14.95 -13.15
CA THR A 83 -9.82 -13.84 -13.73
C THR A 83 -10.00 -13.72 -15.25
N SER A 84 -10.19 -14.84 -15.96
CA SER A 84 -10.47 -14.87 -17.40
C SER A 84 -11.78 -14.20 -17.79
N GLN A 85 -12.74 -14.08 -16.89
CA GLN A 85 -14.05 -13.46 -17.10
C GLN A 85 -14.11 -12.04 -16.50
N ALA A 86 -13.06 -11.59 -15.83
CA ALA A 86 -13.02 -10.27 -15.21
C ALA A 86 -12.64 -9.20 -16.24
N ALA A 87 -13.53 -8.24 -16.51
CA ALA A 87 -13.26 -7.09 -17.36
C ALA A 87 -12.54 -5.97 -16.60
N ALA A 88 -11.33 -6.24 -16.10
CA ALA A 88 -10.48 -5.32 -15.37
C ALA A 88 -9.01 -5.75 -15.44
N ALA A 89 -8.07 -4.81 -15.30
CA ALA A 89 -6.66 -5.10 -15.12
C ALA A 89 -6.42 -5.60 -13.69
N ILE A 90 -6.48 -6.91 -13.47
CA ILE A 90 -6.32 -7.53 -12.16
C ILE A 90 -5.03 -8.34 -12.07
N PHE A 91 -4.37 -8.27 -10.92
CA PHE A 91 -3.23 -9.10 -10.56
C PHE A 91 -3.47 -9.73 -9.19
N VAL A 92 -3.11 -10.99 -9.02
CA VAL A 92 -3.26 -11.72 -7.77
C VAL A 92 -1.89 -12.16 -7.29
N ILE A 93 -1.53 -11.76 -6.06
CA ILE A 93 -0.39 -12.29 -5.33
C ILE A 93 -0.93 -13.42 -4.47
N SER A 94 -0.57 -14.66 -4.80
CA SER A 94 -1.04 -15.85 -4.08
C SER A 94 -0.29 -16.06 -2.77
N HIS A 95 -0.81 -16.89 -1.87
CA HIS A 95 -0.11 -17.34 -0.67
C HIS A 95 1.26 -17.96 -0.98
N GLU A 96 1.35 -18.69 -2.09
CA GLU A 96 2.60 -19.27 -2.57
C GLU A 96 3.60 -18.19 -3.00
N ASP A 97 3.16 -17.16 -3.76
CA ASP A 97 4.01 -16.01 -4.13
C ASP A 97 4.53 -15.29 -2.87
N ILE A 98 3.68 -15.11 -1.86
CA ILE A 98 4.03 -14.49 -0.58
C ILE A 98 5.13 -15.29 0.11
N GLY A 99 4.94 -16.61 0.26
CA GLY A 99 5.89 -17.50 0.93
C GLY A 99 7.25 -17.56 0.23
N ARG A 100 7.28 -17.34 -1.11
CA ARG A 100 8.50 -17.37 -1.93
C ARG A 100 9.18 -16.01 -2.10
N SER A 101 8.50 -14.90 -1.78
CA SER A 101 8.93 -13.55 -2.14
C SER A 101 10.17 -13.08 -1.38
N GLY A 102 10.37 -13.54 -0.14
CA GLY A 102 11.34 -12.97 0.77
C GLY A 102 10.98 -11.56 1.27
N ALA A 103 9.73 -11.09 1.07
CA ALA A 103 9.23 -9.83 1.61
C ALA A 103 9.05 -9.90 3.12
N LEU A 104 9.22 -8.76 3.81
CA LEU A 104 9.04 -8.63 5.24
C LEU A 104 7.73 -7.93 5.63
N ASN A 105 7.09 -7.24 4.68
CA ASN A 105 5.87 -6.46 4.86
C ASN A 105 5.01 -6.45 3.59
N ILE A 106 3.79 -5.94 3.70
CA ILE A 106 2.84 -5.84 2.58
C ILE A 106 3.36 -4.92 1.46
N PRO A 107 3.90 -3.70 1.71
CA PRO A 107 4.45 -2.87 0.64
C PRO A 107 5.49 -3.57 -0.24
N ASP A 108 6.39 -4.35 0.33
CA ASP A 108 7.37 -5.11 -0.46
C ASP A 108 6.71 -6.18 -1.36
N LEU A 109 5.62 -6.82 -0.91
CA LEU A 109 4.83 -7.74 -1.74
C LEU A 109 4.22 -7.04 -2.95
N LEU A 110 3.75 -5.81 -2.76
CA LEU A 110 3.10 -5.03 -3.82
C LEU A 110 4.04 -4.67 -4.98
N ARG A 111 5.36 -4.71 -4.78
CA ARG A 111 6.35 -4.56 -5.87
C ARG A 111 6.22 -5.63 -6.96
N MET A 112 5.61 -6.78 -6.65
CA MET A 112 5.37 -7.83 -7.64
C MET A 112 4.29 -7.49 -8.67
N VAL A 113 3.50 -6.44 -8.44
CA VAL A 113 2.37 -6.06 -9.28
C VAL A 113 2.83 -5.12 -10.39
N PRO A 114 2.77 -5.52 -11.67
CA PRO A 114 3.07 -4.62 -12.79
C PRO A 114 2.11 -3.43 -12.79
N GLY A 115 2.62 -2.23 -12.99
CA GLY A 115 1.81 -1.00 -13.01
C GLY A 115 1.50 -0.41 -11.63
N LEU A 116 1.97 -1.02 -10.55
CA LEU A 116 2.07 -0.35 -9.26
C LEU A 116 3.43 0.33 -9.12
N ASP A 117 3.42 1.57 -8.68
CA ASP A 117 4.63 2.28 -8.26
C ASP A 117 4.74 2.16 -6.74
N VAL A 118 5.80 1.49 -6.28
CA VAL A 118 6.07 1.23 -4.86
C VAL A 118 7.45 1.76 -4.54
N ALA A 119 7.50 2.89 -3.85
CA ALA A 119 8.74 3.52 -3.43
C ALA A 119 8.80 3.61 -1.91
N GLN A 120 9.88 3.15 -1.32
CA GLN A 120 10.11 3.26 0.11
C GLN A 120 10.73 4.62 0.41
N ILE A 121 10.12 5.38 1.34
CA ILE A 121 10.54 6.72 1.76
C ILE A 121 11.57 6.61 2.87
N ASP A 122 11.21 5.88 3.92
CA ASP A 122 12.04 5.57 5.08
C ASP A 122 11.74 4.14 5.56
N ALA A 123 12.25 3.70 6.70
CA ALA A 123 12.05 2.34 7.17
C ALA A 123 10.56 2.00 7.44
N GLY A 124 9.74 2.98 7.79
CA GLY A 124 8.32 2.82 8.13
C GLY A 124 7.32 3.39 7.12
N LYS A 125 7.77 4.14 6.09
CA LYS A 125 6.87 4.85 5.16
C LYS A 125 7.11 4.48 3.71
N TRP A 126 6.01 4.42 2.96
CA TRP A 126 5.99 4.10 1.53
C TRP A 126 5.09 5.05 0.76
N ALA A 127 5.50 5.36 -0.45
CA ALA A 127 4.66 5.96 -1.48
C ALA A 127 4.19 4.84 -2.42
N ILE A 128 2.87 4.57 -2.45
CA ILE A 128 2.29 3.49 -3.25
C ILE A 128 1.15 4.06 -4.07
N SER A 129 1.25 3.90 -5.39
CA SER A 129 0.22 4.35 -6.32
C SER A 129 0.07 3.42 -7.53
N ALA A 130 -1.03 3.58 -8.25
CA ALA A 130 -1.24 2.99 -9.56
C ALA A 130 -1.49 4.10 -10.58
N ARG A 131 -0.87 4.00 -11.76
CA ARG A 131 -1.14 4.92 -12.87
C ARG A 131 -0.94 6.39 -12.51
N GLY A 132 0.11 6.69 -11.74
CA GLY A 132 0.54 8.05 -11.40
C GLY A 132 0.09 8.56 -10.03
N PHE A 133 0.42 9.81 -9.74
CA PHE A 133 0.15 10.50 -8.47
C PHE A 133 0.82 9.84 -7.27
N ASN A 134 2.05 9.36 -7.46
CA ASN A 134 2.81 8.76 -6.36
C ASN A 134 3.29 9.81 -5.36
N GLY A 135 3.16 9.50 -4.06
CA GLY A 135 3.55 10.40 -2.98
C GLY A 135 3.37 9.77 -1.61
N GLN A 136 3.93 10.41 -0.58
CA GLN A 136 3.79 9.96 0.81
C GLN A 136 2.31 9.85 1.23
N TYR A 137 1.48 10.77 0.73
CA TYR A 137 0.05 10.84 1.03
C TYR A 137 -0.80 10.46 -0.19
N SER A 138 -0.37 9.43 -0.96
CA SER A 138 -1.14 8.90 -2.10
C SER A 138 -2.57 8.56 -1.67
N ASN A 139 -3.56 9.11 -2.40
CA ASN A 139 -4.95 9.10 -2.01
C ASN A 139 -5.93 8.66 -3.11
N LYS A 140 -5.45 7.96 -4.13
CA LYS A 140 -6.25 7.48 -5.26
C LYS A 140 -6.33 5.94 -5.33
N LEU A 141 -5.81 5.25 -4.30
CA LEU A 141 -5.91 3.80 -4.14
C LEU A 141 -6.77 3.46 -2.93
N LEU A 142 -7.81 2.68 -3.13
CA LEU A 142 -8.56 2.09 -2.03
C LEU A 142 -7.87 0.81 -1.57
N VAL A 143 -7.62 0.68 -0.27
CA VAL A 143 -7.04 -0.52 0.33
C VAL A 143 -8.01 -1.15 1.33
N LEU A 144 -8.16 -2.46 1.22
CA LEU A 144 -9.05 -3.26 2.04
C LEU A 144 -8.27 -4.41 2.69
N ILE A 145 -8.62 -4.75 3.93
CA ILE A 145 -8.20 -5.97 4.62
C ILE A 145 -9.49 -6.69 5.05
N ASP A 146 -9.72 -7.87 4.49
CA ASP A 146 -10.94 -8.67 4.71
C ASP A 146 -12.24 -7.87 4.50
N GLY A 147 -12.24 -6.94 3.54
CA GLY A 147 -13.37 -6.07 3.22
C GLY A 147 -13.51 -4.84 4.13
N ARG A 148 -12.69 -4.68 5.17
CA ARG A 148 -12.58 -3.45 5.96
C ARG A 148 -11.69 -2.45 5.22
N THR A 149 -12.19 -1.25 5.00
CA THR A 149 -11.40 -0.14 4.44
C THR A 149 -10.36 0.34 5.47
N VAL A 150 -9.10 0.44 5.05
CA VAL A 150 -7.98 0.82 5.93
C VAL A 150 -7.38 2.19 5.60
N TYR A 151 -7.99 2.96 4.72
CA TYR A 151 -7.55 4.33 4.51
C TYR A 151 -7.98 5.25 5.67
N SER A 152 -7.13 6.23 6.00
CA SER A 152 -7.43 7.25 6.99
C SER A 152 -8.37 8.31 6.42
N PRO A 153 -9.47 8.69 7.12
CA PRO A 153 -10.32 9.81 6.73
C PRO A 153 -9.60 11.18 6.80
N ILE A 154 -8.41 11.24 7.39
CA ILE A 154 -7.62 12.48 7.52
C ILE A 154 -7.09 12.95 6.16
N PHE A 155 -6.54 12.04 5.34
CA PHE A 155 -5.95 12.39 4.03
C PHE A 155 -6.38 11.47 2.88
N ALA A 156 -7.36 10.59 3.12
CA ALA A 156 -7.88 9.60 2.15
C ALA A 156 -6.80 8.65 1.60
N GLY A 157 -5.79 8.31 2.39
CA GLY A 157 -4.71 7.40 2.05
C GLY A 157 -4.41 6.43 3.19
N VAL A 158 -3.35 5.66 3.08
CA VAL A 158 -3.02 4.57 4.01
C VAL A 158 -1.76 4.88 4.81
N PHE A 159 -1.85 4.76 6.12
CA PHE A 159 -0.67 4.70 7.00
C PHE A 159 -0.10 3.27 6.98
N TRP A 160 0.80 2.99 6.05
CA TRP A 160 1.34 1.64 5.83
C TRP A 160 2.10 1.07 7.03
N ASP A 161 2.66 1.92 7.86
CA ASP A 161 3.35 1.53 9.09
C ASP A 161 2.43 0.93 10.17
N SER A 162 1.13 1.20 10.11
CA SER A 162 0.13 0.68 11.04
C SER A 162 -0.75 -0.44 10.45
N GLN A 163 -0.72 -0.64 9.13
CA GLN A 163 -1.51 -1.67 8.44
C GLN A 163 -0.66 -2.91 8.14
N ASN A 164 -0.36 -3.68 9.19
CA ASN A 164 0.39 -4.92 9.06
C ASN A 164 -0.48 -6.12 9.43
N VAL A 165 -0.51 -7.11 8.54
CA VAL A 165 -1.10 -8.44 8.77
C VAL A 165 0.03 -9.44 8.66
N PRO A 166 0.15 -10.43 9.56
CA PRO A 166 1.15 -11.48 9.43
C PRO A 166 1.10 -12.11 8.03
N LEU A 167 2.20 -12.00 7.27
CA LEU A 167 2.23 -12.42 5.87
C LEU A 167 1.84 -13.89 5.69
N ASP A 168 2.20 -14.72 6.66
CA ASP A 168 1.85 -16.15 6.70
C ASP A 168 0.34 -16.40 6.97
N SER A 169 -0.43 -15.35 7.25
CA SER A 169 -1.89 -15.42 7.42
C SER A 169 -2.66 -14.90 6.20
N ILE A 170 -1.98 -14.32 5.21
CA ILE A 170 -2.60 -13.83 3.99
C ILE A 170 -2.85 -14.99 3.04
N GLU A 171 -4.08 -15.14 2.58
CA GLU A 171 -4.45 -16.10 1.54
C GLU A 171 -4.03 -15.60 0.17
N ARG A 172 -4.38 -14.35 -0.14
CA ARG A 172 -4.01 -13.67 -1.38
C ARG A 172 -4.19 -12.16 -1.27
N ILE A 173 -3.54 -11.43 -2.18
CA ILE A 173 -3.78 -10.00 -2.38
C ILE A 173 -4.27 -9.82 -3.81
N GLU A 174 -5.47 -9.27 -3.97
CA GLU A 174 -6.05 -8.93 -5.27
C GLU A 174 -5.80 -7.43 -5.54
N VAL A 175 -5.18 -7.11 -6.66
CA VAL A 175 -4.87 -5.73 -7.04
C VAL A 175 -5.56 -5.42 -8.37
N ILE A 176 -6.53 -4.52 -8.34
CA ILE A 176 -7.15 -3.94 -9.52
C ILE A 176 -6.41 -2.64 -9.83
N ARG A 177 -5.96 -2.48 -11.06
CA ARG A 177 -5.39 -1.23 -11.59
C ARG A 177 -6.42 -0.60 -12.50
N GLY A 178 -6.88 0.60 -12.13
CA GLY A 178 -8.00 1.30 -12.74
C GLY A 178 -9.21 1.42 -11.84
N PRO A 179 -10.26 2.17 -12.27
CA PRO A 179 -11.37 2.52 -11.39
C PRO A 179 -12.16 1.31 -10.88
N GLY A 180 -12.33 1.27 -9.57
CA GLY A 180 -13.20 0.32 -8.87
C GLY A 180 -14.44 0.97 -8.25
N ALA A 181 -14.65 2.25 -8.49
CA ALA A 181 -15.57 3.09 -7.72
C ALA A 181 -17.06 2.68 -7.82
N ALA A 182 -17.51 2.18 -8.96
CA ALA A 182 -18.89 1.69 -9.12
C ALA A 182 -19.27 0.55 -8.16
N VAL A 183 -18.27 -0.17 -7.63
CA VAL A 183 -18.45 -1.29 -6.69
C VAL A 183 -18.00 -0.92 -5.27
N TRP A 184 -16.84 -0.25 -5.16
CA TRP A 184 -16.16 0.01 -3.89
C TRP A 184 -16.36 1.43 -3.36
N GLY A 185 -16.80 2.36 -4.20
CA GLY A 185 -17.07 3.75 -3.84
C GLY A 185 -15.92 4.69 -4.10
N SER A 186 -16.10 5.91 -3.64
CA SER A 186 -15.14 7.00 -3.75
C SER A 186 -13.76 6.58 -3.23
N ASN A 187 -12.71 7.19 -3.82
CA ASN A 187 -11.30 6.90 -3.58
C ASN A 187 -10.76 5.60 -4.22
N ALA A 188 -11.62 4.72 -4.76
CA ALA A 188 -11.20 3.64 -5.65
C ALA A 188 -10.98 4.18 -7.09
N VAL A 189 -10.14 5.21 -7.21
CA VAL A 189 -9.97 6.00 -8.44
C VAL A 189 -8.99 5.33 -9.40
N ASN A 190 -7.75 5.13 -8.95
CA ASN A 190 -6.69 4.54 -9.76
C ASN A 190 -6.52 3.04 -9.52
N GLY A 191 -7.14 2.50 -8.47
CA GLY A 191 -7.10 1.07 -8.17
C GLY A 191 -7.69 0.68 -6.84
N VAL A 192 -7.74 -0.65 -6.64
CA VAL A 192 -8.16 -1.28 -5.39
C VAL A 192 -7.14 -2.36 -5.02
N ILE A 193 -6.69 -2.36 -3.78
CA ILE A 193 -5.88 -3.43 -3.19
C ILE A 193 -6.74 -4.10 -2.14
N ASN A 194 -7.03 -5.38 -2.32
CA ASN A 194 -7.82 -6.17 -1.39
C ASN A 194 -6.97 -7.32 -0.83
N ILE A 195 -6.63 -7.21 0.44
CA ILE A 195 -5.85 -8.19 1.20
C ILE A 195 -6.84 -9.13 1.88
N ILE A 196 -6.75 -10.41 1.57
CA ILE A 196 -7.67 -11.43 2.05
C ILE A 196 -6.88 -12.41 2.91
N THR A 197 -7.29 -12.59 4.17
CA THR A 197 -6.63 -13.52 5.08
C THR A 197 -7.24 -14.92 4.98
N GLN A 198 -6.42 -15.93 5.29
CA GLN A 198 -6.85 -17.34 5.34
C GLN A 198 -7.98 -17.52 6.35
N SER A 199 -8.89 -18.46 6.08
CA SER A 199 -9.91 -18.85 7.05
C SER A 199 -9.27 -19.46 8.31
N ALA A 200 -9.98 -19.41 9.42
CA ALA A 200 -9.54 -20.08 10.65
C ALA A 200 -9.47 -21.60 10.47
N GLY A 201 -10.29 -22.17 9.56
CA GLY A 201 -10.27 -23.58 9.20
C GLY A 201 -8.98 -24.02 8.51
N ASP A 202 -8.38 -23.14 7.69
CA ASP A 202 -7.15 -23.42 6.94
C ASP A 202 -5.87 -23.23 7.78
N THR A 203 -6.01 -22.68 9.00
CA THR A 203 -4.87 -22.33 9.88
C THR A 203 -4.90 -23.07 11.20
N GLN A 204 -5.31 -24.33 11.18
CA GLN A 204 -5.37 -25.19 12.36
C GLN A 204 -3.97 -25.62 12.83
N GLY A 205 -3.85 -25.92 14.13
CA GLY A 205 -2.57 -26.28 14.75
C GLY A 205 -1.74 -25.10 15.18
N GLY A 206 -0.52 -25.36 15.61
CA GLY A 206 0.45 -24.34 16.02
C GLY A 206 1.37 -23.94 14.88
N TYR A 207 1.76 -22.67 14.85
CA TYR A 207 2.72 -22.10 13.92
C TYR A 207 3.61 -21.08 14.63
N ILE A 208 4.90 -21.22 14.44
CA ILE A 208 5.89 -20.29 14.96
C ILE A 208 6.85 -19.93 13.83
N ALA A 209 7.10 -18.64 13.64
CA ALA A 209 8.13 -18.14 12.75
C ALA A 209 9.06 -17.18 13.49
N ALA A 210 10.34 -17.28 13.23
CA ALA A 210 11.34 -16.35 13.74
C ALA A 210 12.41 -16.10 12.68
N GLY A 211 12.84 -14.85 12.56
CA GLY A 211 13.84 -14.47 11.59
C GLY A 211 14.71 -13.32 12.06
N ALA A 212 15.92 -13.22 11.52
CA ALA A 212 16.83 -12.12 11.78
C ALA A 212 17.73 -11.86 10.58
N GLY A 213 18.16 -10.61 10.45
CA GLY A 213 19.03 -10.15 9.38
C GLY A 213 19.81 -8.88 9.75
N ASN A 214 20.53 -8.35 8.79
CA ASN A 214 21.28 -7.10 9.00
C ASN A 214 20.39 -5.84 8.96
N ALA A 215 19.19 -5.93 8.36
CA ALA A 215 18.25 -4.81 8.25
C ALA A 215 17.03 -4.96 9.16
N SER A 216 16.78 -6.15 9.74
CA SER A 216 15.60 -6.44 10.53
C SER A 216 15.83 -7.52 11.57
N THR A 217 15.04 -7.47 12.63
CA THR A 217 14.75 -8.61 13.51
C THR A 217 13.24 -8.89 13.39
N GLY A 218 12.87 -10.14 13.10
CA GLY A 218 11.50 -10.52 12.80
C GLY A 218 11.21 -10.56 11.27
N PRO A 219 9.96 -10.86 10.85
CA PRO A 219 8.81 -11.02 11.74
C PRO A 219 8.94 -12.26 12.64
N GLU A 220 8.57 -12.07 13.89
CA GLU A 220 8.43 -13.15 14.88
C GLU A 220 6.93 -13.38 15.06
N THR A 221 6.42 -14.49 14.52
CA THR A 221 4.98 -14.79 14.52
C THR A 221 4.69 -16.03 15.33
N ILE A 222 3.69 -15.96 16.18
CA ILE A 222 3.11 -17.11 16.86
C ILE A 222 1.63 -17.15 16.52
N ARG A 223 1.16 -18.32 16.06
CA ARG A 223 -0.24 -18.55 15.72
C ARG A 223 -0.69 -19.90 16.22
N TYR A 224 -1.92 -19.96 16.73
CA TYR A 224 -2.57 -21.22 17.08
C TYR A 224 -4.01 -21.22 16.59
N GLY A 225 -4.40 -22.29 15.89
CA GLY A 225 -5.75 -22.53 15.42
C GLY A 225 -6.32 -23.81 16.00
N GLY A 226 -7.62 -23.82 16.22
CA GLY A 226 -8.34 -24.96 16.75
C GLY A 226 -9.82 -24.90 16.44
N LYS A 227 -10.58 -25.89 16.92
CA LYS A 227 -12.02 -25.96 16.72
C LYS A 227 -12.73 -26.05 18.07
N VAL A 228 -13.71 -25.17 18.29
CA VAL A 228 -14.55 -25.17 19.48
C VAL A 228 -16.01 -25.16 19.04
N ARG A 229 -16.81 -26.05 19.62
CA ARG A 229 -18.23 -26.23 19.20
C ARG A 229 -19.06 -24.94 19.21
N SER A 230 -18.79 -24.03 20.14
CA SER A 230 -19.53 -22.76 20.28
C SER A 230 -19.03 -21.66 19.33
N LEU A 231 -17.74 -21.67 18.95
CA LEU A 231 -17.09 -20.62 18.12
C LEU A 231 -16.87 -21.08 16.67
N GLY A 232 -16.91 -22.38 16.36
CA GLY A 232 -16.47 -22.93 15.07
C GLY A 232 -14.97 -23.14 15.04
N ASP A 233 -14.37 -22.92 13.89
CA ASP A 233 -12.93 -22.88 13.74
C ASP A 233 -12.44 -21.52 14.26
N TYR A 234 -11.29 -21.49 14.95
CA TYR A 234 -10.70 -20.27 15.47
C TYR A 234 -9.21 -20.21 15.24
N ARG A 235 -8.70 -19.01 15.17
CA ARG A 235 -7.28 -18.66 15.08
C ARG A 235 -6.99 -17.50 16.02
N VAL A 236 -5.87 -17.59 16.75
CA VAL A 236 -5.27 -16.46 17.47
C VAL A 236 -3.83 -16.31 17.01
N SER A 237 -3.34 -15.09 16.90
CA SER A 237 -1.98 -14.81 16.45
C SER A 237 -1.40 -13.59 17.17
N ALA A 238 -0.08 -13.59 17.28
CA ALA A 238 0.69 -12.42 17.68
C ALA A 238 1.94 -12.34 16.82
N GLU A 239 2.32 -11.11 16.46
CA GLU A 239 3.50 -10.81 15.65
C GLU A 239 4.23 -9.62 16.23
N GLY A 240 5.55 -9.65 16.15
CA GLY A 240 6.42 -8.52 16.44
C GLY A 240 7.52 -8.43 15.40
N PHE A 241 7.93 -7.21 15.06
CA PHE A 241 9.12 -7.02 14.25
C PHE A 241 9.79 -5.67 14.51
N HIS A 242 11.04 -5.57 14.06
CA HIS A 242 11.81 -4.35 14.08
C HIS A 242 12.61 -4.22 12.79
N LEU A 243 12.43 -3.10 12.08
CA LEU A 243 13.29 -2.69 10.98
C LEU A 243 14.27 -1.62 11.46
N ASN A 244 15.54 -1.81 11.14
CA ASN A 244 16.61 -0.87 11.48
C ASN A 244 16.51 0.38 10.62
N ALA A 245 16.94 1.52 11.16
CA ALA A 245 16.99 2.80 10.46
C ALA A 245 17.78 2.70 9.15
N LEU A 246 17.28 3.37 8.11
CA LEU A 246 17.94 3.51 6.83
C LEU A 246 18.95 4.68 6.86
N PRO A 247 20.00 4.67 6.05
CA PRO A 247 20.82 5.84 5.83
C PRO A 247 20.03 6.93 5.11
N THR A 248 20.20 8.19 5.51
CA THR A 248 19.70 9.35 4.75
C THR A 248 20.36 9.44 3.38
N LEU A 249 19.89 10.34 2.49
CA LEU A 249 20.54 10.59 1.20
C LEU A 249 22.00 11.06 1.34
N ALA A 250 22.35 11.65 2.46
CA ALA A 250 23.74 12.04 2.81
C ALA A 250 24.57 10.89 3.43
N GLY A 251 23.97 9.71 3.65
CA GLY A 251 24.63 8.56 4.27
C GLY A 251 24.73 8.60 5.78
N LEU A 252 24.02 9.53 6.44
CA LEU A 252 23.90 9.61 7.90
C LEU A 252 22.82 8.66 8.41
N ASP A 253 22.74 8.44 9.73
CA ASP A 253 21.65 7.70 10.35
C ASP A 253 20.31 8.43 10.13
N GLY A 254 19.33 7.75 9.58
CA GLY A 254 17.98 8.31 9.33
C GLY A 254 17.10 8.36 10.57
N HIS A 255 17.50 7.73 11.67
CA HIS A 255 16.70 7.63 12.91
C HIS A 255 15.27 7.13 12.70
N ASP A 256 15.02 6.44 11.58
CA ASP A 256 13.71 6.02 11.09
C ASP A 256 13.37 4.56 11.42
N ASP A 257 14.06 3.97 12.40
CA ASP A 257 13.78 2.60 12.84
C ASP A 257 12.29 2.41 13.16
N TRP A 258 11.74 1.29 12.70
CA TRP A 258 10.32 0.98 12.82
C TRP A 258 10.09 -0.29 13.60
N ARG A 259 9.17 -0.23 14.58
CA ARG A 259 8.77 -1.35 15.44
C ARG A 259 7.26 -1.45 15.51
N LEU A 260 6.78 -2.69 15.43
CA LEU A 260 5.36 -2.99 15.58
C LEU A 260 5.17 -4.28 16.37
N VAL A 261 4.16 -4.28 17.23
CA VAL A 261 3.59 -5.47 17.86
C VAL A 261 2.11 -5.51 17.49
N HIS A 262 1.65 -6.66 17.02
CA HIS A 262 0.31 -6.91 16.54
C HIS A 262 -0.23 -8.19 17.15
N GLY A 263 -1.51 -8.21 17.55
CA GLY A 263 -2.20 -9.40 18.02
C GLY A 263 -3.59 -9.45 17.44
N GLY A 264 -4.03 -10.62 16.97
CA GLY A 264 -5.32 -10.76 16.31
C GLY A 264 -6.00 -12.10 16.57
N PHE A 265 -7.29 -12.14 16.28
CA PHE A 265 -8.07 -13.35 16.29
C PHE A 265 -9.04 -13.39 15.09
N ARG A 266 -9.40 -14.61 14.69
CA ARG A 266 -10.47 -14.87 13.72
C ARG A 266 -11.25 -16.12 14.12
N THR A 267 -12.58 -16.09 13.92
CA THR A 267 -13.44 -17.27 14.06
C THR A 267 -14.31 -17.39 12.83
N ASP A 268 -14.42 -18.61 12.30
CA ASP A 268 -15.31 -18.92 11.19
C ASP A 268 -16.28 -20.02 11.64
N ARG A 269 -17.56 -19.66 11.77
CA ARG A 269 -18.59 -20.53 12.28
C ARG A 269 -19.67 -20.80 11.23
N THR A 270 -19.87 -22.05 10.90
CA THR A 270 -21.06 -22.52 10.19
C THR A 270 -22.21 -22.63 11.19
N ILE A 271 -23.18 -21.72 11.13
CA ILE A 271 -24.34 -21.68 12.04
C ILE A 271 -25.39 -22.70 11.56
N SER A 272 -25.61 -22.77 10.25
CA SER A 272 -26.52 -23.69 9.60
C SER A 272 -25.97 -24.08 8.20
N THR A 273 -26.67 -24.96 7.47
CA THR A 273 -26.32 -25.25 6.07
C THR A 273 -26.41 -24.04 5.14
N LYS A 274 -27.02 -22.95 5.59
CA LYS A 274 -27.22 -21.72 4.83
C LYS A 274 -26.52 -20.52 5.42
N ASP A 275 -26.15 -20.55 6.68
CA ASP A 275 -25.64 -19.38 7.42
C ASP A 275 -24.20 -19.63 7.90
N SER A 276 -23.33 -18.67 7.65
CA SER A 276 -22.00 -18.60 8.23
C SER A 276 -21.76 -17.25 8.90
N LEU A 277 -20.91 -17.24 9.92
CA LEU A 277 -20.50 -16.05 10.63
C LEU A 277 -18.97 -16.05 10.78
N THR A 278 -18.33 -15.02 10.27
CA THR A 278 -16.93 -14.71 10.54
C THR A 278 -16.88 -13.58 11.55
N THR A 279 -16.06 -13.73 12.60
CA THR A 279 -15.69 -12.61 13.47
C THR A 279 -14.17 -12.55 13.59
N GLU A 280 -13.63 -11.35 13.47
CA GLU A 280 -12.19 -11.12 13.55
C GLU A 280 -11.91 -9.76 14.18
N GLY A 281 -10.71 -9.60 14.70
CA GLY A 281 -10.27 -8.34 15.27
C GLY A 281 -8.79 -8.34 15.56
N ASP A 282 -8.22 -7.14 15.56
CA ASP A 282 -6.81 -6.88 15.74
C ASP A 282 -6.58 -5.77 16.73
N LEU A 283 -5.46 -5.87 17.45
CA LEU A 283 -4.89 -4.80 18.25
C LEU A 283 -3.43 -4.63 17.87
N TYR A 284 -2.98 -3.39 17.73
CA TYR A 284 -1.59 -3.10 17.42
C TYR A 284 -1.05 -1.90 18.19
N GLN A 285 0.25 -1.90 18.40
CA GLN A 285 1.02 -0.78 18.93
C GLN A 285 2.37 -0.74 18.23
N GLY A 286 2.75 0.46 17.78
CA GLY A 286 4.02 0.64 17.09
C GLY A 286 4.62 2.02 17.31
N ASN A 287 5.82 2.16 16.81
CA ASN A 287 6.50 3.44 16.68
C ASN A 287 7.42 3.42 15.46
N ALA A 288 7.48 4.54 14.77
CA ALA A 288 8.38 4.77 13.65
C ALA A 288 9.14 6.07 13.90
N GLY A 289 10.45 6.05 13.67
CA GLY A 289 11.24 7.27 13.68
C GLY A 289 11.18 7.98 12.34
N GLU A 290 11.61 9.23 12.32
CA GLU A 290 11.79 10.04 11.11
C GLU A 290 12.71 11.22 11.41
N ILE A 291 13.34 11.79 10.39
CA ILE A 291 13.93 13.14 10.47
C ILE A 291 12.99 14.08 9.72
N ALA A 292 12.40 15.03 10.42
CA ALA A 292 11.47 15.98 9.83
C ALA A 292 12.02 17.41 9.92
N PHE A 293 11.63 18.22 8.91
CA PHE A 293 11.78 19.68 8.92
C PHE A 293 10.46 20.30 9.37
N PHE A 294 10.52 21.23 10.32
CA PHE A 294 9.33 21.89 10.85
C PHE A 294 9.65 23.25 11.48
N PRO A 295 8.70 24.19 11.47
CA PRO A 295 8.84 25.48 12.14
C PRO A 295 8.73 25.31 13.65
N VAL A 296 9.60 26.01 14.38
CA VAL A 296 9.69 25.95 15.86
C VAL A 296 9.15 27.21 16.50
N SER A 297 9.58 28.40 16.03
CA SER A 297 9.28 29.67 16.64
C SER A 297 9.19 30.80 15.61
N LEU A 298 8.28 31.74 15.86
CA LEU A 298 8.19 32.97 15.08
C LEU A 298 9.20 34.01 15.54
N LEU A 299 9.55 34.01 16.83
CA LEU A 299 10.48 35.02 17.37
C LEU A 299 11.39 34.40 18.46
N PRO A 300 12.70 34.23 18.18
CA PRO A 300 13.34 34.47 16.88
C PRO A 300 12.77 33.53 15.80
N PRO A 301 12.83 33.89 14.51
CA PRO A 301 12.47 32.99 13.41
C PRO A 301 13.35 31.74 13.44
N GLU A 302 12.75 30.60 13.67
CA GLU A 302 13.49 29.34 13.84
C GLU A 302 12.73 28.15 13.19
N ASN A 303 13.47 27.37 12.43
CA ASN A 303 13.04 26.05 11.94
C ASN A 303 14.03 25.01 12.46
N ALA A 304 13.54 23.80 12.66
CA ALA A 304 14.36 22.66 13.05
C ALA A 304 14.30 21.54 12.01
N THR A 305 15.43 20.87 11.85
CA THR A 305 15.49 19.53 11.26
C THR A 305 15.94 18.59 12.36
N ALA A 306 15.05 17.73 12.82
CA ALA A 306 15.31 16.91 13.99
C ALA A 306 14.71 15.49 13.86
N PRO A 307 15.31 14.49 14.53
CA PRO A 307 14.67 13.19 14.65
C PRO A 307 13.41 13.28 15.52
N LEU A 308 12.32 12.79 14.99
CA LEU A 308 11.03 12.64 15.64
C LEU A 308 10.68 11.16 15.78
N ARG A 309 9.72 10.87 16.65
CA ARG A 309 9.21 9.49 16.80
C ARG A 309 7.70 9.50 16.87
N ASP A 310 7.10 9.02 15.80
CA ASP A 310 5.66 8.78 15.75
C ASP A 310 5.32 7.52 16.56
N ARG A 311 4.37 7.65 17.48
CA ARG A 311 3.81 6.55 18.25
C ARG A 311 2.38 6.35 17.82
N TYR A 312 2.03 5.12 17.52
CA TYR A 312 0.69 4.80 17.11
C TYR A 312 0.17 3.52 17.76
N SER A 313 -1.13 3.48 17.92
CA SER A 313 -1.85 2.32 18.42
C SER A 313 -3.26 2.30 17.85
N GLY A 314 -3.81 1.12 17.79
CA GLY A 314 -5.17 0.98 17.26
C GLY A 314 -5.67 -0.45 17.35
N GLY A 315 -6.79 -0.66 16.71
CA GLY A 315 -7.39 -1.98 16.59
C GLY A 315 -8.75 -1.92 15.95
N ASN A 316 -9.23 -3.08 15.57
CA ASN A 316 -10.52 -3.23 14.92
C ASN A 316 -11.26 -4.46 15.42
N LEU A 317 -12.56 -4.46 15.15
CA LEU A 317 -13.43 -5.59 15.34
C LEU A 317 -14.40 -5.65 14.16
N LEU A 318 -14.46 -6.80 13.47
CA LEU A 318 -15.30 -7.05 12.32
C LEU A 318 -16.18 -8.28 12.55
N ALA A 319 -17.43 -8.21 12.12
CA ALA A 319 -18.33 -9.34 12.02
C ALA A 319 -18.98 -9.36 10.64
N ARG A 320 -18.97 -10.54 9.98
CA ARG A 320 -19.61 -10.76 8.69
C ARG A 320 -20.50 -11.99 8.75
N TRP A 321 -21.79 -11.77 8.49
CA TRP A 321 -22.78 -12.83 8.36
C TRP A 321 -23.11 -13.03 6.88
N ASN A 322 -23.03 -14.28 6.42
CA ASN A 322 -23.41 -14.65 5.06
C ASN A 322 -24.55 -15.65 5.12
N ARG A 323 -25.53 -15.49 4.22
CA ARG A 323 -26.66 -16.41 4.06
C ARG A 323 -26.85 -16.76 2.60
N THR A 324 -26.82 -18.06 2.30
CA THR A 324 -27.12 -18.61 1.00
C THR A 324 -28.57 -19.09 0.98
N PHE A 325 -29.42 -18.48 0.16
CA PHE A 325 -30.83 -18.85 0.01
C PHE A 325 -30.99 -20.00 -1.00
N SER A 326 -30.26 -19.92 -2.11
CA SER A 326 -30.22 -20.93 -3.18
C SER A 326 -28.89 -20.78 -3.94
N PRO A 327 -28.52 -21.74 -4.82
CA PRO A 327 -27.42 -21.53 -5.75
C PRO A 327 -27.63 -20.21 -6.53
N GLY A 328 -26.69 -19.28 -6.44
CA GLY A 328 -26.78 -17.95 -7.07
C GLY A 328 -27.68 -16.93 -6.35
N SER A 329 -28.10 -17.18 -5.11
CA SER A 329 -28.73 -16.15 -4.26
C SER A 329 -28.11 -16.15 -2.88
N GLN A 330 -27.40 -15.05 -2.57
CA GLN A 330 -26.64 -14.89 -1.34
C GLN A 330 -26.78 -13.47 -0.80
N THR A 331 -26.80 -13.35 0.53
CA THR A 331 -26.74 -12.07 1.24
C THR A 331 -25.55 -12.06 2.16
N SER A 332 -24.88 -10.91 2.24
CA SER A 332 -23.82 -10.64 3.20
C SER A 332 -24.13 -9.36 3.97
N LEU A 333 -23.91 -9.39 5.28
CA LEU A 333 -23.96 -8.22 6.16
C LEU A 333 -22.64 -8.16 6.91
N GLN A 334 -21.87 -7.09 6.69
CA GLN A 334 -20.63 -6.81 7.39
C GLN A 334 -20.80 -5.59 8.27
N VAL A 335 -20.27 -5.66 9.47
CA VAL A 335 -20.19 -4.53 10.41
C VAL A 335 -18.78 -4.51 10.97
N TYR A 336 -18.16 -3.33 11.03
CA TYR A 336 -16.89 -3.20 11.73
C TYR A 336 -16.77 -1.87 12.48
N PHE A 337 -15.88 -1.89 13.47
CA PHE A 337 -15.37 -0.73 14.17
C PHE A 337 -13.86 -0.72 14.05
N ASP A 338 -13.28 0.45 13.80
CA ASP A 338 -11.84 0.67 13.67
C ASP A 338 -11.44 1.90 14.48
N ARG A 339 -10.30 1.81 15.17
CA ARG A 339 -9.70 2.92 15.90
C ARG A 339 -8.21 3.01 15.61
N THR A 340 -7.76 4.23 15.30
CA THR A 340 -6.34 4.60 15.17
C THR A 340 -6.04 5.83 16.00
N ALA A 341 -4.93 5.83 16.70
CA ALA A 341 -4.38 6.99 17.39
C ALA A 341 -2.90 7.12 17.04
N ARG A 342 -2.47 8.33 16.73
CA ARG A 342 -1.08 8.65 16.34
C ARG A 342 -0.63 9.93 16.99
N SER A 343 0.63 9.99 17.43
CA SER A 343 1.20 11.21 17.99
C SER A 343 2.71 11.27 17.89
N ASP A 344 3.21 12.45 17.56
CA ASP A 344 4.59 12.87 17.75
C ASP A 344 4.62 14.30 18.34
N SER A 345 5.76 14.96 18.31
CA SER A 345 5.88 16.34 18.81
C SER A 345 5.24 17.40 17.89
N THR A 346 4.87 17.05 16.67
CA THR A 346 4.36 17.97 15.65
C THR A 346 2.87 17.77 15.34
N TYR A 347 2.30 16.63 15.68
CA TYR A 347 0.88 16.35 15.54
C TYR A 347 0.38 15.33 16.58
N ASN A 348 -0.93 15.34 16.80
CA ASN A 348 -1.59 14.37 17.65
C ASN A 348 -3.02 14.19 17.13
N LEU A 349 -3.37 12.98 16.74
CA LEU A 349 -4.67 12.66 16.16
C LEU A 349 -5.24 11.34 16.67
N GLY A 350 -6.56 11.28 16.71
CA GLY A 350 -7.34 10.08 16.97
C GLY A 350 -8.46 9.95 15.96
N GLU A 351 -8.69 8.73 15.47
CA GLU A 351 -9.72 8.40 14.49
C GLU A 351 -10.54 7.22 14.97
N ASN A 352 -11.85 7.26 14.78
CA ASN A 352 -12.74 6.11 14.97
C ASN A 352 -13.66 6.01 13.76
N THR A 353 -13.85 4.81 13.25
CA THR A 353 -14.74 4.52 12.13
C THR A 353 -15.68 3.37 12.49
N PHE A 354 -16.97 3.56 12.27
CA PHE A 354 -17.98 2.52 12.31
C PHE A 354 -18.60 2.39 10.93
N ASP A 355 -18.72 1.15 10.42
CA ASP A 355 -19.20 0.87 9.08
C ASP A 355 -20.16 -0.32 9.07
N ILE A 356 -21.22 -0.21 8.25
CA ILE A 356 -22.17 -1.28 7.94
C ILE A 356 -22.25 -1.38 6.42
N ASP A 357 -21.97 -2.55 5.87
CA ASP A 357 -22.11 -2.90 4.44
C ASP A 357 -23.04 -4.09 4.28
N PHE A 358 -24.17 -3.87 3.60
CA PHE A 358 -25.11 -4.90 3.22
C PHE A 358 -25.01 -5.16 1.73
N GLN A 359 -24.92 -6.42 1.35
CA GLN A 359 -24.86 -6.86 -0.03
C GLN A 359 -25.81 -8.00 -0.28
N ASN A 360 -26.45 -8.00 -1.44
CA ASN A 360 -27.26 -9.10 -1.93
C ASN A 360 -26.87 -9.45 -3.36
N HIS A 361 -26.72 -10.73 -3.62
CA HIS A 361 -26.43 -11.32 -4.93
C HIS A 361 -27.61 -12.19 -5.34
N ILE A 362 -28.12 -11.99 -6.55
CA ILE A 362 -29.25 -12.74 -7.11
C ILE A 362 -29.05 -13.03 -8.60
N LEU A 363 -29.32 -14.26 -9.00
CA LEU A 363 -29.51 -14.61 -10.41
C LEU A 363 -30.96 -14.36 -10.80
N TRP A 364 -31.16 -13.46 -11.77
CA TRP A 364 -32.52 -13.18 -12.29
C TRP A 364 -32.68 -13.73 -13.71
N GLY A 365 -33.43 -14.81 -13.79
CA GLY A 365 -33.55 -15.59 -15.02
C GLY A 365 -32.24 -16.30 -15.38
N ALA A 366 -32.04 -16.55 -16.68
CA ALA A 366 -30.86 -17.27 -17.19
C ALA A 366 -29.72 -16.34 -17.66
N ARG A 367 -29.89 -15.03 -17.58
CA ARG A 367 -28.96 -14.07 -18.22
C ARG A 367 -28.49 -12.94 -17.33
N GLN A 368 -29.13 -12.64 -16.23
CA GLN A 368 -28.80 -11.52 -15.35
C GLN A 368 -28.27 -12.03 -14.04
N ASP A 369 -27.13 -11.50 -13.66
CA ASP A 369 -26.43 -11.81 -12.42
C ASP A 369 -26.20 -10.49 -11.69
N ILE A 370 -27.10 -10.17 -10.74
CA ILE A 370 -27.23 -8.86 -10.11
C ILE A 370 -26.62 -8.91 -8.72
N VAL A 371 -25.72 -7.95 -8.46
CA VAL A 371 -25.22 -7.65 -7.12
C VAL A 371 -25.63 -6.22 -6.78
N TRP A 372 -26.25 -6.03 -5.62
CA TRP A 372 -26.58 -4.70 -5.12
C TRP A 372 -26.33 -4.60 -3.63
N GLY A 373 -26.15 -3.40 -3.12
CA GLY A 373 -25.89 -3.22 -1.71
C GLY A 373 -26.13 -1.80 -1.22
N LEU A 374 -26.14 -1.67 0.11
CA LEU A 374 -26.30 -0.44 0.87
C LEU A 374 -25.18 -0.36 1.90
N GLY A 375 -24.62 0.81 2.08
CA GLY A 375 -23.58 1.07 3.06
C GLY A 375 -23.82 2.34 3.87
N TYR A 376 -23.41 2.31 5.12
CA TYR A 376 -23.35 3.48 5.98
C TYR A 376 -22.06 3.47 6.77
N ARG A 377 -21.33 4.59 6.70
CA ARG A 377 -20.12 4.81 7.48
C ARG A 377 -20.24 6.09 8.27
N VAL A 378 -19.79 6.05 9.51
CA VAL A 378 -19.54 7.24 10.31
C VAL A 378 -18.12 7.20 10.82
N SER A 379 -17.38 8.30 10.58
CA SER A 379 -16.01 8.48 11.07
C SER A 379 -15.98 9.70 11.98
N SER A 380 -15.28 9.61 13.10
CA SER A 380 -15.01 10.73 13.99
C SER A 380 -13.52 10.88 14.19
N ASP A 381 -13.05 12.11 14.16
CA ASP A 381 -11.65 12.44 14.42
C ASP A 381 -11.50 13.51 15.49
N GLU A 382 -10.30 13.53 16.10
CA GLU A 382 -9.85 14.57 17.01
C GLU A 382 -8.38 14.89 16.69
N ILE A 383 -8.11 16.17 16.44
CA ILE A 383 -6.78 16.68 16.09
C ILE A 383 -6.39 17.73 17.11
N ASN A 384 -5.47 17.39 18.00
CA ASN A 384 -4.94 18.34 18.96
C ASN A 384 -3.98 19.30 18.26
N PRO A 385 -4.26 20.62 18.26
CA PRO A 385 -3.47 21.57 17.50
C PRO A 385 -2.06 21.72 18.07
N THR A 386 -1.09 21.82 17.16
CA THR A 386 0.30 22.19 17.44
C THR A 386 0.66 23.46 16.67
N PHE A 387 1.88 23.99 16.85
CA PHE A 387 2.35 25.11 16.02
C PHE A 387 2.47 24.71 14.54
N ARG A 388 2.80 23.45 14.27
CA ARG A 388 2.95 22.95 12.89
C ARG A 388 1.60 22.66 12.23
N ILE A 389 0.69 21.96 12.90
CA ILE A 389 -0.57 21.49 12.34
C ILE A 389 -1.73 21.85 13.25
N SER A 390 -2.77 22.41 12.65
CA SER A 390 -4.06 22.66 13.31
C SER A 390 -5.21 22.35 12.37
N ALA A 391 -6.38 22.02 12.93
CA ALA A 391 -7.62 21.81 12.18
C ALA A 391 -8.75 22.69 12.74
N THR A 392 -9.61 23.17 11.86
CA THR A 392 -10.80 23.95 12.24
C THR A 392 -12.03 23.41 11.53
N PRO A 393 -12.93 22.72 12.26
CA PRO A 393 -12.92 22.41 13.71
C PRO A 393 -11.84 21.38 14.10
N ALA A 394 -11.39 21.35 15.34
CA ALA A 394 -10.41 20.41 15.85
C ALA A 394 -10.93 18.96 15.86
N SER A 395 -12.23 18.75 16.04
CA SER A 395 -12.88 17.45 15.91
C SER A 395 -14.05 17.54 14.94
N ARG A 396 -14.28 16.45 14.18
CA ARG A 396 -15.36 16.36 13.20
C ARG A 396 -15.92 14.95 13.17
N ILE A 397 -17.24 14.87 12.95
CA ILE A 397 -17.93 13.63 12.59
C ILE A 397 -18.31 13.76 11.12
N THR A 398 -18.00 12.74 10.33
CA THR A 398 -18.35 12.67 8.92
C THR A 398 -19.14 11.41 8.63
N GLN A 399 -20.13 11.51 7.75
CA GLN A 399 -21.02 10.44 7.37
C GLN A 399 -20.94 10.17 5.87
N LEU A 400 -21.06 8.90 5.52
CA LEU A 400 -21.13 8.44 4.14
C LEU A 400 -22.27 7.43 4.01
N PHE A 401 -23.27 7.75 3.22
CA PHE A 401 -24.31 6.84 2.77
C PHE A 401 -24.01 6.38 1.36
N SER A 402 -24.19 5.12 1.07
CA SER A 402 -23.91 4.58 -0.25
C SER A 402 -24.92 3.52 -0.67
N SER A 403 -25.19 3.46 -1.96
CA SER A 403 -25.92 2.37 -2.60
C SER A 403 -25.25 2.03 -3.92
N PHE A 404 -25.20 0.77 -4.27
CA PHE A 404 -24.67 0.34 -5.57
C PHE A 404 -25.51 -0.77 -6.16
N VAL A 405 -25.47 -0.87 -7.47
CA VAL A 405 -26.02 -1.96 -8.25
C VAL A 405 -25.08 -2.28 -9.41
N GLN A 406 -24.86 -3.56 -9.65
CA GLN A 406 -24.16 -4.07 -10.82
C GLN A 406 -24.93 -5.26 -11.37
N ASP A 407 -25.20 -5.24 -12.67
CA ASP A 407 -25.82 -6.34 -13.42
C ASP A 407 -24.83 -6.85 -14.47
N GLU A 408 -24.48 -8.13 -14.37
CA GLU A 408 -23.73 -8.84 -15.41
C GLU A 408 -24.71 -9.57 -16.32
N ILE A 409 -24.86 -9.06 -17.54
CA ILE A 409 -25.78 -9.55 -18.54
C ILE A 409 -25.07 -10.52 -19.48
N THR A 410 -25.45 -11.79 -19.45
CA THR A 410 -24.96 -12.80 -20.39
C THR A 410 -25.61 -12.59 -21.76
N LEU A 411 -24.89 -11.91 -22.67
CA LEU A 411 -25.33 -11.68 -24.05
C LEU A 411 -25.22 -12.96 -24.88
N ARG A 412 -24.14 -13.71 -24.67
CA ARG A 412 -23.92 -15.04 -25.26
C ARG A 412 -23.30 -15.95 -24.22
N PRO A 413 -23.92 -17.08 -23.87
CA PRO A 413 -23.41 -18.01 -22.87
C PRO A 413 -21.94 -18.36 -23.11
N ASP A 414 -21.15 -18.34 -22.04
CA ASP A 414 -19.71 -18.66 -22.00
C ASP A 414 -18.80 -17.81 -22.91
N ARG A 415 -19.35 -16.76 -23.58
CA ARG A 415 -18.58 -16.01 -24.58
C ARG A 415 -18.64 -14.50 -24.46
N LEU A 416 -19.80 -13.93 -24.17
CA LEU A 416 -19.94 -12.47 -24.20
C LEU A 416 -20.80 -12.00 -23.03
N HIS A 417 -20.19 -11.22 -22.15
CA HIS A 417 -20.83 -10.65 -20.97
C HIS A 417 -20.69 -9.14 -21.00
N LEU A 418 -21.76 -8.44 -20.62
CA LEU A 418 -21.81 -7.01 -20.44
C LEU A 418 -22.13 -6.73 -18.97
N SER A 419 -21.26 -6.03 -18.26
CA SER A 419 -21.51 -5.59 -16.89
C SER A 419 -21.82 -4.10 -16.88
N LEU A 420 -22.96 -3.73 -16.31
CA LEU A 420 -23.38 -2.34 -16.08
C LEU A 420 -23.45 -2.14 -14.57
N GLY A 421 -22.71 -1.17 -14.07
CA GLY A 421 -22.65 -0.85 -12.66
C GLY A 421 -22.84 0.63 -12.40
N ALA A 422 -23.42 0.97 -11.27
CA ALA A 422 -23.49 2.34 -10.80
C ALA A 422 -23.51 2.37 -9.26
N ARG A 423 -22.89 3.42 -8.72
CA ARG A 423 -22.92 3.72 -7.29
C ARG A 423 -23.38 5.15 -7.09
N LEU A 424 -24.23 5.34 -6.11
CA LEU A 424 -24.66 6.64 -5.60
C LEU A 424 -24.18 6.76 -4.16
N GLU A 425 -23.47 7.82 -3.84
CA GLU A 425 -22.99 8.15 -2.51
C GLU A 425 -23.47 9.53 -2.08
N HIS A 426 -23.63 9.73 -0.79
CA HIS A 426 -23.83 11.03 -0.17
C HIS A 426 -22.85 11.17 0.98
N ASN A 427 -21.98 12.18 0.91
CA ASN A 427 -20.95 12.49 1.90
C ASN A 427 -21.08 13.93 2.39
N ASP A 428 -20.50 14.22 3.57
CA ASP A 428 -20.61 15.53 4.23
C ASP A 428 -19.68 16.61 3.61
N TYR A 429 -18.85 16.28 2.62
CA TYR A 429 -17.96 17.23 1.98
C TYR A 429 -18.55 17.81 0.69
N THR A 430 -19.02 16.96 -0.20
CA THR A 430 -19.44 17.33 -1.57
C THR A 430 -20.91 16.99 -1.87
N GLY A 431 -21.59 16.31 -0.95
CA GLY A 431 -22.99 15.90 -1.15
C GLY A 431 -23.10 14.61 -1.97
N PHE A 432 -23.83 14.64 -3.08
CA PHE A 432 -24.10 13.46 -3.90
C PHE A 432 -23.06 13.26 -4.99
N ASP A 433 -22.55 12.01 -5.08
CA ASP A 433 -21.61 11.55 -6.10
C ASP A 433 -22.21 10.36 -6.83
N PHE A 434 -22.06 10.33 -8.17
CA PHE A 434 -22.58 9.26 -9.02
C PHE A 434 -21.47 8.66 -9.87
N GLN A 435 -21.21 7.37 -9.70
CA GLN A 435 -20.05 6.67 -10.27
C GLN A 435 -20.51 5.49 -11.14
N PRO A 436 -20.82 5.71 -12.43
CA PRO A 436 -21.22 4.67 -13.36
C PRO A 436 -20.02 3.93 -13.96
N SER A 437 -20.26 2.67 -14.39
CA SER A 437 -19.33 1.90 -15.19
C SER A 437 -20.05 0.99 -16.18
N ALA A 438 -19.43 0.78 -17.34
CA ALA A 438 -19.84 -0.20 -18.33
C ALA A 438 -18.61 -1.01 -18.74
N ARG A 439 -18.71 -2.33 -18.67
CA ARG A 439 -17.61 -3.26 -18.93
C ARG A 439 -18.11 -4.39 -19.82
N MET A 440 -17.29 -4.82 -20.74
CA MET A 440 -17.61 -5.94 -21.62
C MET A 440 -16.43 -6.90 -21.70
N VAL A 441 -16.70 -8.18 -21.62
CA VAL A 441 -15.70 -9.24 -21.82
C VAL A 441 -16.19 -10.19 -22.91
N TRP A 442 -15.29 -10.47 -23.85
CA TRP A 442 -15.50 -11.45 -24.91
C TRP A 442 -14.45 -12.56 -24.81
N THR A 443 -14.94 -13.79 -24.60
CA THR A 443 -14.12 -15.02 -24.52
C THR A 443 -14.42 -15.89 -25.76
N PRO A 444 -13.76 -15.64 -26.92
CA PRO A 444 -14.02 -16.41 -28.14
C PRO A 444 -13.77 -17.90 -27.96
N ASN A 445 -12.87 -18.27 -27.05
CA ASN A 445 -12.56 -19.64 -26.66
C ASN A 445 -11.93 -19.63 -25.24
N LEU A 446 -11.70 -20.82 -24.66
CA LEU A 446 -11.16 -20.99 -23.30
C LEU A 446 -9.74 -20.41 -23.09
N LYS A 447 -9.02 -20.11 -24.18
CA LYS A 447 -7.63 -19.60 -24.11
C LYS A 447 -7.52 -18.09 -24.26
N ASN A 448 -8.56 -17.42 -24.74
CA ASN A 448 -8.50 -16.02 -25.08
C ASN A 448 -9.65 -15.24 -24.45
N SER A 449 -9.32 -14.10 -23.87
CA SER A 449 -10.28 -13.13 -23.34
C SER A 449 -9.87 -11.74 -23.77
N ILE A 450 -10.82 -10.99 -24.34
CA ILE A 450 -10.69 -9.58 -24.70
C ILE A 450 -11.73 -8.82 -23.90
N TRP A 451 -11.33 -7.72 -23.30
CA TRP A 451 -12.25 -6.89 -22.52
C TRP A 451 -12.05 -5.42 -22.78
N GLY A 452 -13.09 -4.64 -22.52
CA GLY A 452 -13.06 -3.18 -22.53
C GLY A 452 -13.93 -2.63 -21.42
N ALA A 453 -13.59 -1.45 -20.92
CA ALA A 453 -14.30 -0.77 -19.84
C ALA A 453 -14.29 0.75 -20.03
N VAL A 454 -15.41 1.39 -19.63
CA VAL A 454 -15.51 2.82 -19.41
C VAL A 454 -16.06 3.02 -18.01
N SER A 455 -15.36 3.80 -17.19
CA SER A 455 -15.71 3.99 -15.79
C SER A 455 -15.52 5.45 -15.38
N HIS A 456 -16.41 5.95 -14.53
CA HIS A 456 -16.25 7.22 -13.83
C HIS A 456 -15.97 6.95 -12.35
N ALA A 457 -15.06 7.72 -11.74
CA ALA A 457 -14.69 7.60 -10.34
C ALA A 457 -14.37 8.96 -9.75
N ASP A 458 -14.78 9.17 -8.51
CA ASP A 458 -14.53 10.38 -7.76
C ASP A 458 -13.57 10.11 -6.58
N ARG A 459 -12.64 11.04 -6.34
CA ARG A 459 -11.95 11.17 -5.07
C ARG A 459 -12.62 12.26 -4.26
N THR A 460 -13.27 11.91 -3.18
CA THR A 460 -13.85 12.88 -2.25
C THR A 460 -12.77 13.56 -1.41
N PRO A 461 -12.93 14.84 -1.07
CA PRO A 461 -12.06 15.53 -0.15
C PRO A 461 -11.97 14.84 1.22
N ALA A 462 -10.83 15.00 1.88
CA ALA A 462 -10.57 14.53 3.23
C ALA A 462 -10.44 15.72 4.21
N ARG A 463 -10.21 15.42 5.48
CA ARG A 463 -10.00 16.45 6.52
C ARG A 463 -8.84 17.39 6.18
N SER A 464 -7.72 16.84 5.68
CA SER A 464 -6.56 17.64 5.25
C SER A 464 -6.89 18.62 4.13
N ASP A 465 -7.80 18.25 3.23
CA ASP A 465 -8.16 19.09 2.10
C ASP A 465 -9.10 20.25 2.48
N THR A 466 -9.88 20.09 3.56
CA THR A 466 -10.99 21.01 3.90
C THR A 466 -10.79 21.83 5.16
N ASP A 467 -10.01 21.33 6.14
CA ASP A 467 -10.04 21.88 7.49
C ASP A 467 -8.66 22.18 8.10
N PHE A 468 -7.56 21.74 7.44
CA PHE A 468 -6.21 21.88 8.00
C PHE A 468 -5.57 23.23 7.70
N ARG A 469 -4.71 23.65 8.63
CA ARG A 469 -3.63 24.60 8.41
C ARG A 469 -2.32 23.91 8.77
N VAL A 470 -1.37 23.93 7.85
CA VAL A 470 0.00 23.42 8.05
C VAL A 470 0.98 24.57 7.93
N ASN A 471 1.72 24.86 9.00
CA ASN A 471 2.82 25.80 8.98
C ASN A 471 4.09 25.06 8.52
N PHE A 472 4.66 25.48 7.40
CA PHE A 472 5.81 24.79 6.80
C PHE A 472 7.14 25.38 7.25
N GLU A 473 7.24 26.70 7.26
CA GLU A 473 8.52 27.38 7.46
C GLU A 473 8.32 28.78 8.05
N VAL A 474 9.26 29.19 8.88
CA VAL A 474 9.39 30.58 9.36
C VAL A 474 10.61 31.19 8.72
N LEU A 475 10.44 32.35 8.10
CA LEU A 475 11.50 33.08 7.40
C LEU A 475 11.78 34.41 8.13
N PRO A 476 13.05 34.85 8.20
CA PRO A 476 13.36 36.22 8.65
C PRO A 476 12.96 37.22 7.54
N GLY A 477 12.09 38.16 7.87
CA GLY A 477 11.72 39.25 7.00
C GLY A 477 12.52 40.51 7.22
N PRO A 478 12.15 41.67 6.61
CA PRO A 478 12.80 42.94 6.82
C PRO A 478 12.79 43.31 8.30
N ASN A 479 13.97 43.77 8.82
CA ASN A 479 14.17 44.11 10.23
C ASN A 479 13.82 42.95 11.20
N ASP A 480 14.11 41.70 10.82
CA ASP A 480 13.79 40.49 11.58
C ASP A 480 12.30 40.29 11.89
N PHE A 481 11.42 41.00 11.18
CA PHE A 481 9.99 40.77 11.29
C PHE A 481 9.64 39.37 10.79
N PRO A 482 9.03 38.48 11.60
CA PRO A 482 8.86 37.09 11.22
C PRO A 482 7.85 36.93 10.06
N MET A 483 8.17 36.04 9.15
CA MET A 483 7.28 35.61 8.06
C MET A 483 6.96 34.14 8.21
N LEU A 484 5.69 33.77 8.11
CA LEU A 484 5.22 32.38 8.23
C LEU A 484 4.65 31.90 6.92
N VAL A 485 5.21 30.82 6.37
CA VAL A 485 4.65 30.11 5.22
C VAL A 485 3.65 29.07 5.72
N SER A 486 2.39 29.17 5.28
CA SER A 486 1.33 28.26 5.71
C SER A 486 0.47 27.80 4.54
N LEU A 487 0.17 26.52 4.51
CA LEU A 487 -0.84 25.93 3.62
C LEU A 487 -2.18 25.85 4.36
N PHE A 488 -3.20 26.36 3.72
CA PHE A 488 -4.59 26.31 4.19
C PHE A 488 -5.39 25.31 3.37
N ALA A 489 -6.15 24.49 4.04
CA ALA A 489 -7.20 23.71 3.43
C ALA A 489 -8.30 24.61 2.86
N ASN A 490 -9.09 24.07 1.93
CA ASN A 490 -10.20 24.75 1.28
C ASN A 490 -11.53 24.10 1.66
N PRO A 491 -12.37 24.73 2.51
CA PRO A 491 -13.68 24.18 2.88
C PRO A 491 -14.66 23.97 1.70
N LYS A 492 -14.32 24.52 0.51
CA LYS A 492 -15.08 24.36 -0.74
C LYS A 492 -14.39 23.46 -1.74
N GLN A 493 -13.46 22.60 -1.28
CA GLN A 493 -12.77 21.65 -2.13
C GLN A 493 -13.79 20.73 -2.80
N LYS A 494 -13.68 20.55 -4.12
CA LYS A 494 -14.53 19.67 -4.92
C LYS A 494 -13.92 18.27 -5.00
N ASN A 495 -14.69 17.31 -5.48
CA ASN A 495 -14.17 16.02 -5.88
C ASN A 495 -13.17 16.16 -7.03
N GLU A 496 -12.09 15.41 -6.97
CA GLU A 496 -11.29 15.14 -8.17
C GLU A 496 -11.98 14.02 -8.95
N GLN A 497 -12.13 14.20 -10.25
CA GLN A 497 -12.90 13.31 -11.11
C GLN A 497 -12.00 12.59 -12.09
N LEU A 498 -12.28 11.30 -12.30
CA LEU A 498 -11.64 10.47 -13.32
C LEU A 498 -12.67 9.88 -14.25
N THR A 499 -12.46 10.01 -15.57
CA THR A 499 -13.10 9.16 -16.59
C THR A 499 -12.02 8.31 -17.24
N ALA A 500 -12.14 7.00 -17.09
CA ALA A 500 -11.16 6.03 -17.59
C ALA A 500 -11.72 5.19 -18.74
N PHE A 501 -10.88 4.95 -19.75
CA PHE A 501 -11.10 4.04 -20.86
C PHE A 501 -10.01 2.97 -20.81
N GLU A 502 -10.42 1.71 -20.77
CA GLU A 502 -9.51 0.60 -20.61
C GLU A 502 -9.82 -0.51 -21.61
N THR A 503 -8.80 -1.23 -22.05
CA THR A 503 -8.96 -2.46 -22.82
C THR A 503 -7.84 -3.44 -22.47
N GLY A 504 -8.14 -4.71 -22.57
CA GLY A 504 -7.13 -5.74 -22.29
C GLY A 504 -7.34 -7.02 -23.10
N TYR A 505 -6.25 -7.75 -23.21
CA TYR A 505 -6.19 -9.06 -23.86
C TYR A 505 -5.45 -10.04 -23.00
N ARG A 506 -6.12 -11.13 -22.63
CA ARG A 506 -5.52 -12.27 -21.91
C ARG A 506 -5.52 -13.49 -22.79
N THR A 507 -4.40 -14.21 -22.77
CA THR A 507 -4.29 -15.45 -23.54
C THR A 507 -3.41 -16.48 -22.86
N THR A 508 -3.77 -17.74 -23.02
CA THR A 508 -2.90 -18.90 -22.78
C THR A 508 -2.53 -19.48 -24.13
N LEU A 509 -1.44 -18.97 -24.72
CA LEU A 509 -0.99 -19.39 -26.06
C LEU A 509 -0.67 -20.88 -26.09
N THR A 510 0.01 -21.36 -25.06
CA THR A 510 0.35 -22.77 -24.85
C THR A 510 0.13 -23.14 -23.39
N SER A 511 0.15 -24.43 -23.06
CA SER A 511 0.16 -24.87 -21.64
C SER A 511 1.37 -24.36 -20.83
N GLN A 512 2.34 -23.73 -21.49
CA GLN A 512 3.57 -23.20 -20.88
C GLN A 512 3.70 -21.69 -20.93
N PHE A 513 2.81 -20.95 -21.63
CA PHE A 513 2.93 -19.51 -21.81
C PHE A 513 1.58 -18.81 -21.75
N SER A 514 1.43 -17.90 -20.81
CA SER A 514 0.29 -16.97 -20.71
C SER A 514 0.74 -15.53 -20.76
N LEU A 515 -0.15 -14.66 -21.27
CA LEU A 515 0.10 -13.23 -21.45
C LEU A 515 -1.16 -12.44 -21.04
N ASP A 516 -0.99 -11.39 -20.29
CA ASP A 516 -1.99 -10.35 -19.97
C ASP A 516 -1.46 -9.00 -20.43
N LEU A 517 -2.20 -8.33 -21.30
CA LEU A 517 -1.92 -7.00 -21.81
C LEU A 517 -3.08 -6.09 -21.46
N THR A 518 -2.78 -4.89 -20.97
CA THR A 518 -3.77 -3.85 -20.71
C THR A 518 -3.27 -2.53 -21.27
N ALA A 519 -4.16 -1.79 -21.93
CA ALA A 519 -3.95 -0.40 -22.33
C ALA A 519 -5.02 0.45 -21.66
N PHE A 520 -4.64 1.66 -21.25
CA PHE A 520 -5.55 2.59 -20.60
C PHE A 520 -5.33 4.03 -21.06
N TYR A 521 -6.42 4.83 -20.99
CA TYR A 521 -6.44 6.28 -21.16
C TYR A 521 -7.38 6.88 -20.12
N ASN A 522 -6.85 7.76 -19.28
CA ASN A 522 -7.52 8.37 -18.15
C ASN A 522 -7.60 9.88 -18.36
N ARG A 523 -8.76 10.50 -18.11
CA ARG A 523 -8.95 11.94 -18.09
C ARG A 523 -9.34 12.38 -16.70
N TYR A 524 -8.54 13.28 -16.14
CA TYR A 524 -8.77 13.86 -14.82
C TYR A 524 -9.27 15.29 -14.92
N HIS A 525 -10.15 15.67 -14.00
CA HIS A 525 -10.73 17.00 -13.90
C HIS A 525 -10.80 17.42 -12.43
N ASP A 526 -10.76 18.71 -12.15
CA ASP A 526 -10.80 19.29 -10.80
C ASP A 526 -9.72 18.72 -9.86
N LEU A 527 -8.53 18.37 -10.38
CA LEU A 527 -7.40 17.91 -9.57
C LEU A 527 -6.95 19.01 -8.61
N VAL A 528 -6.46 18.58 -7.44
CA VAL A 528 -5.93 19.49 -6.41
C VAL A 528 -4.77 20.31 -6.95
N SER A 529 -4.81 21.63 -6.69
CA SER A 529 -3.74 22.61 -6.93
C SER A 529 -3.35 23.28 -5.62
N VAL A 530 -2.16 23.90 -5.61
CA VAL A 530 -1.68 24.76 -4.51
C VAL A 530 -1.62 26.19 -5.00
N GLU A 531 -2.56 27.00 -4.56
CA GLU A 531 -2.74 28.38 -5.02
C GLU A 531 -2.10 29.36 -4.05
N PRO A 532 -1.14 30.20 -4.51
CA PRO A 532 -0.55 31.24 -3.68
C PRO A 532 -1.57 32.35 -3.38
N GLY A 533 -1.65 32.74 -2.12
CA GLY A 533 -2.51 33.83 -1.67
C GLY A 533 -1.78 35.17 -1.45
N ALA A 534 -2.53 36.27 -1.26
CA ALA A 534 -1.96 37.54 -0.97
C ALA A 534 -1.34 37.58 0.45
N MET A 535 -0.10 38.03 0.55
CA MET A 535 0.56 38.21 1.84
C MET A 535 -0.23 39.20 2.72
N ARG A 536 -0.33 38.89 4.00
CA ARG A 536 -1.04 39.73 5.00
C ARG A 536 -0.42 39.64 6.38
N ILE A 537 -0.67 40.68 7.19
CA ILE A 537 -0.29 40.64 8.60
C ILE A 537 -1.27 39.77 9.35
N GLU A 538 -0.74 38.89 10.19
CA GLU A 538 -1.50 37.96 11.05
C GLU A 538 -1.02 38.09 12.50
N THR A 539 -1.94 37.88 13.47
CA THR A 539 -1.64 38.00 14.90
C THR A 539 -1.74 36.63 15.62
N ASN A 540 -2.24 35.62 14.93
CA ASN A 540 -2.39 34.27 15.47
C ASN A 540 -1.85 33.24 14.46
N PRO A 541 -0.84 32.43 14.86
CA PRO A 541 -0.21 32.37 16.20
C PRO A 541 0.58 33.61 16.53
N ALA A 542 0.67 33.95 17.82
CA ALA A 542 1.50 35.06 18.30
C ALA A 542 3.01 34.76 18.14
N PRO A 543 3.88 35.79 17.95
CA PRO A 543 3.63 37.20 17.82
C PRO A 543 3.09 37.61 16.43
N VAL A 544 2.81 38.91 16.25
CA VAL A 544 2.45 39.51 14.95
C VAL A 544 3.52 39.20 13.91
N HIS A 545 3.09 38.71 12.75
CA HIS A 545 3.97 38.29 11.68
C HIS A 545 3.34 38.51 10.31
N LEU A 546 4.14 38.41 9.25
CA LEU A 546 3.67 38.40 7.87
C LEU A 546 3.34 36.95 7.46
N LEU A 547 2.10 36.71 7.13
CA LEU A 547 1.67 35.40 6.58
C LEU A 547 1.91 35.38 5.06
N ILE A 548 2.56 34.34 4.60
CA ILE A 548 2.65 33.92 3.18
C ILE A 548 1.72 32.72 3.01
N PRO A 549 0.47 32.95 2.62
CA PRO A 549 -0.50 31.86 2.54
C PRO A 549 -0.43 31.13 1.20
N GLU A 550 -0.56 29.83 1.26
CA GLU A 550 -0.92 28.93 0.16
C GLU A 550 -2.25 28.26 0.50
N SER A 551 -3.04 27.90 -0.49
CA SER A 551 -4.35 27.26 -0.26
C SER A 551 -4.60 26.18 -1.28
N PHE A 552 -5.23 25.09 -0.85
CA PHE A 552 -5.72 24.11 -1.79
C PHE A 552 -6.81 24.70 -2.71
N GLY A 553 -6.78 24.28 -3.98
CA GLY A 553 -7.75 24.57 -5.01
C GLY A 553 -8.03 23.33 -5.87
N ASN A 554 -8.96 23.47 -6.83
CA ASN A 554 -9.20 22.47 -7.88
C ASN A 554 -8.77 23.05 -9.24
N GLY A 555 -7.54 23.55 -9.29
CA GLY A 555 -7.01 24.35 -10.40
C GLY A 555 -6.38 23.53 -11.53
N LEU A 556 -6.38 22.19 -11.46
CA LEU A 556 -5.67 21.36 -12.43
C LEU A 556 -6.60 20.36 -13.12
N TYR A 557 -6.21 19.96 -14.34
CA TYR A 557 -6.78 18.87 -15.12
C TYR A 557 -5.69 18.18 -15.91
N GLY A 558 -5.98 17.01 -16.48
CA GLY A 558 -4.98 16.34 -17.29
C GLY A 558 -5.36 14.94 -17.72
N GLU A 559 -4.38 14.25 -18.29
CA GLU A 559 -4.56 12.90 -18.79
C GLU A 559 -3.37 12.01 -18.47
N THR A 560 -3.66 10.72 -18.29
CA THR A 560 -2.62 9.68 -18.23
C THR A 560 -2.96 8.56 -19.19
N HIS A 561 -1.95 7.96 -19.79
CA HIS A 561 -2.11 6.79 -20.63
C HIS A 561 -0.93 5.85 -20.51
N GLY A 562 -1.14 4.58 -20.82
CA GLY A 562 -0.07 3.61 -20.71
C GLY A 562 -0.46 2.21 -21.17
N ILE A 563 0.54 1.35 -21.09
CA ILE A 563 0.42 -0.08 -21.41
C ILE A 563 1.07 -0.87 -20.27
N GLU A 564 0.37 -1.89 -19.81
CA GLU A 564 0.83 -2.84 -18.82
C GLU A 564 0.86 -4.23 -19.46
N ALA A 565 1.99 -4.92 -19.36
CA ALA A 565 2.17 -6.26 -19.89
C ALA A 565 2.71 -7.18 -18.80
N PHE A 566 2.14 -8.37 -18.69
CA PHE A 566 2.61 -9.40 -17.78
C PHE A 566 2.49 -10.77 -18.46
N ALA A 567 3.53 -11.60 -18.29
CA ALA A 567 3.50 -12.97 -18.80
C ALA A 567 3.98 -13.97 -17.75
N ASN A 568 3.51 -15.20 -17.83
CA ASN A 568 4.08 -16.35 -17.15
C ASN A 568 4.55 -17.34 -18.19
N TRP A 569 5.81 -17.74 -18.08
CA TRP A 569 6.44 -18.68 -18.98
C TRP A 569 7.06 -19.84 -18.22
N LYS A 570 6.43 -21.00 -18.30
CA LYS A 570 6.92 -22.25 -17.72
C LYS A 570 8.00 -22.82 -18.66
N MET A 571 9.26 -22.38 -18.46
CA MET A 571 10.42 -22.79 -19.26
C MET A 571 10.67 -24.31 -19.17
N ALA A 572 10.45 -24.87 -17.98
CA ALA A 572 10.52 -26.30 -17.70
C ALA A 572 9.53 -26.63 -16.57
N SER A 573 9.31 -27.91 -16.30
CA SER A 573 8.42 -28.32 -15.19
C SER A 573 8.83 -27.76 -13.82
N PHE A 574 10.12 -27.46 -13.66
CA PHE A 574 10.72 -26.96 -12.42
C PHE A 574 11.09 -25.46 -12.47
N TRP A 575 10.84 -24.75 -13.59
CA TRP A 575 11.27 -23.37 -13.77
C TRP A 575 10.24 -22.51 -14.46
N THR A 576 9.81 -21.43 -13.79
CA THR A 576 8.89 -20.42 -14.31
C THR A 576 9.57 -19.05 -14.33
N LEU A 577 9.44 -18.34 -15.45
CA LEU A 577 9.79 -16.93 -15.60
C LEU A 577 8.52 -16.10 -15.73
N SER A 578 8.49 -14.95 -15.04
CA SER A 578 7.35 -14.03 -15.06
C SER A 578 7.84 -12.60 -15.33
N PRO A 579 8.00 -12.22 -16.62
CA PRO A 579 8.32 -10.84 -16.99
C PRO A 579 7.09 -9.95 -16.85
N GLY A 580 7.32 -8.71 -16.42
CA GLY A 580 6.34 -7.63 -16.39
C GLY A 580 6.95 -6.34 -16.91
N TYR A 581 6.14 -5.51 -17.58
CA TYR A 581 6.57 -4.22 -18.10
C TYR A 581 5.40 -3.24 -18.07
N THR A 582 5.71 -2.00 -17.71
CA THR A 582 4.76 -0.89 -17.71
C THR A 582 5.37 0.31 -18.40
N PHE A 583 4.64 0.84 -19.36
CA PHE A 583 4.85 2.17 -19.93
C PHE A 583 3.75 3.08 -19.41
N PHE A 584 4.13 4.28 -18.96
CA PHE A 584 3.23 5.28 -18.39
C PHE A 584 3.60 6.68 -18.88
N SER A 585 2.60 7.50 -19.16
CA SER A 585 2.77 8.92 -19.50
C SER A 585 1.67 9.74 -18.84
N MET A 586 2.04 10.93 -18.34
CA MET A 586 1.14 11.88 -17.66
C MET A 586 1.35 13.26 -18.22
N HIS A 587 0.24 13.98 -18.49
CA HIS A 587 0.23 15.37 -18.89
C HIS A 587 -0.83 16.12 -18.10
N LEU A 588 -0.38 17.07 -17.27
CA LEU A 588 -1.21 17.90 -16.41
C LEU A 588 -1.18 19.36 -16.87
N HIS A 589 -2.29 20.04 -16.69
CA HIS A 589 -2.45 21.43 -17.11
C HIS A 589 -3.18 22.23 -16.04
N PRO A 590 -2.77 23.48 -15.77
CA PRO A 590 -3.55 24.38 -14.94
C PRO A 590 -4.77 24.91 -15.72
N PHE A 591 -5.91 25.07 -15.02
CA PHE A 591 -7.02 25.83 -15.57
C PHE A 591 -6.66 27.31 -15.74
N ALA A 592 -7.34 27.99 -16.66
CA ALA A 592 -7.21 29.43 -16.80
C ALA A 592 -7.59 30.13 -15.47
N GLY A 593 -6.63 30.84 -14.87
CA GLY A 593 -6.79 31.51 -13.58
C GLY A 593 -6.13 30.83 -12.39
N SER A 594 -5.72 29.57 -12.49
CA SER A 594 -4.83 28.96 -11.50
C SER A 594 -3.46 29.63 -11.53
N GLN A 595 -2.91 29.86 -10.37
CA GLN A 595 -1.55 30.40 -10.17
C GLN A 595 -0.55 29.34 -9.71
N ASP A 596 -0.99 28.08 -9.66
CA ASP A 596 -0.12 26.92 -9.36
C ASP A 596 0.86 26.68 -10.51
N ILE A 597 2.14 26.83 -10.24
CA ILE A 597 3.23 26.68 -11.22
C ILE A 597 4.11 25.48 -10.94
N THR A 598 3.85 24.74 -9.88
CA THR A 598 4.75 23.68 -9.37
C THR A 598 4.13 22.28 -9.38
N SER A 599 2.85 22.17 -9.07
CA SER A 599 2.20 20.86 -8.87
C SER A 599 2.17 20.00 -10.13
N THR A 600 2.01 20.60 -11.32
CA THR A 600 2.01 19.86 -12.60
C THR A 600 3.36 19.16 -12.83
N SER A 601 4.45 19.93 -12.85
CA SER A 601 5.79 19.39 -13.10
C SER A 601 6.28 18.48 -11.96
N GLY A 602 5.89 18.77 -10.72
CA GLY A 602 6.19 17.95 -9.55
C GLY A 602 5.54 16.56 -9.65
N THR A 603 4.28 16.51 -10.01
CA THR A 603 3.51 15.27 -10.13
C THR A 603 3.93 14.45 -11.37
N GLU A 604 4.07 15.09 -12.53
CA GLU A 604 4.55 14.45 -13.76
C GLU A 604 5.94 13.83 -13.58
N GLY A 605 6.89 14.63 -13.10
CA GLY A 605 8.26 14.18 -12.87
C GLY A 605 8.46 13.30 -11.64
N GLY A 606 7.43 13.10 -10.82
CA GLY A 606 7.41 12.23 -9.65
C GLY A 606 6.95 10.79 -9.93
N THR A 607 6.60 10.47 -11.19
CA THR A 607 6.13 9.13 -11.59
C THR A 607 7.05 8.56 -12.68
N PRO A 608 7.49 7.30 -12.61
CA PRO A 608 8.37 6.72 -13.61
C PRO A 608 7.65 6.39 -14.92
N ASP A 609 8.21 6.80 -16.07
CA ASP A 609 7.65 6.49 -17.39
C ASP A 609 7.76 5.00 -17.75
N HIS A 610 8.79 4.33 -17.24
CA HIS A 610 9.07 2.93 -17.53
C HIS A 610 9.38 2.16 -16.24
N GLN A 611 8.70 1.04 -16.07
CA GLN A 611 9.01 0.04 -15.05
C GLN A 611 9.11 -1.33 -15.71
N ALA A 612 10.07 -2.14 -15.27
CA ALA A 612 10.22 -3.52 -15.71
C ALA A 612 10.49 -4.44 -14.53
N GLN A 613 9.99 -5.64 -14.61
CA GLN A 613 10.26 -6.67 -13.62
C GLN A 613 10.48 -8.03 -14.28
N LEU A 614 11.31 -8.84 -13.67
CA LEU A 614 11.50 -10.23 -14.07
C LEU A 614 11.55 -11.08 -12.81
N ARG A 615 10.59 -11.98 -12.65
CA ARG A 615 10.59 -12.94 -11.55
C ARG A 615 10.94 -14.32 -12.09
N SER A 616 11.77 -15.05 -11.36
CA SER A 616 12.21 -16.41 -11.65
C SER A 616 11.93 -17.30 -10.46
N SER A 617 11.17 -18.38 -10.64
CA SER A 617 10.88 -19.37 -9.61
C SER A 617 11.38 -20.72 -10.07
N VAL A 618 12.26 -21.33 -9.29
CA VAL A 618 12.90 -22.62 -9.61
C VAL A 618 12.71 -23.59 -8.46
N SER A 619 12.14 -24.75 -8.76
CA SER A 619 12.07 -25.89 -7.84
C SER A 619 13.29 -26.79 -8.07
N LEU A 620 14.19 -26.85 -7.09
CA LEU A 620 15.40 -27.64 -7.12
C LEU A 620 15.20 -29.03 -6.47
N PRO A 621 16.12 -29.99 -6.68
CA PRO A 621 16.10 -31.25 -5.92
C PRO A 621 16.05 -31.00 -4.41
N TRP A 622 15.59 -31.99 -3.64
CA TRP A 622 15.40 -31.95 -2.17
C TRP A 622 14.34 -30.94 -1.70
N ASN A 623 13.35 -30.63 -2.54
CA ASN A 623 12.29 -29.62 -2.30
C ASN A 623 12.81 -28.19 -2.08
N LEU A 624 14.05 -27.90 -2.46
CA LEU A 624 14.57 -26.55 -2.40
C LEU A 624 13.85 -25.64 -3.42
N GLN A 625 13.43 -24.47 -2.98
CA GLN A 625 12.78 -23.45 -3.81
C GLN A 625 13.69 -22.24 -3.91
N TRP A 626 14.20 -21.95 -5.09
CA TRP A 626 14.98 -20.74 -5.35
C TRP A 626 14.15 -19.75 -6.15
N ASN A 627 14.10 -18.51 -5.65
CA ASN A 627 13.34 -17.43 -6.28
C ASN A 627 14.26 -16.21 -6.42
N ALA A 628 14.10 -15.50 -7.53
CA ALA A 628 14.79 -14.24 -7.79
C ALA A 628 13.83 -13.26 -8.45
N SER A 629 13.90 -11.99 -8.06
CA SER A 629 13.08 -10.90 -8.61
C SER A 629 13.99 -9.71 -8.93
N ALA A 630 14.01 -9.32 -10.19
CA ALA A 630 14.70 -8.12 -10.65
C ALA A 630 13.67 -7.05 -10.99
N TYR A 631 13.89 -5.83 -10.51
CA TYR A 631 13.04 -4.67 -10.75
C TYR A 631 13.88 -3.56 -11.35
N PHE A 632 13.35 -2.88 -12.34
CA PHE A 632 13.90 -1.66 -12.92
C PHE A 632 12.85 -0.56 -12.86
N VAL A 633 13.25 0.62 -12.36
CA VAL A 633 12.44 1.82 -12.29
C VAL A 633 13.21 2.96 -12.97
N ASN A 634 12.53 3.65 -13.90
CA ASN A 634 13.12 4.80 -14.59
C ASN A 634 13.29 5.96 -13.60
N ARG A 635 14.11 6.95 -13.99
CA ARG A 635 14.37 8.16 -13.18
C ARG A 635 13.11 8.92 -12.84
N LEU A 636 13.15 9.61 -11.69
CA LEU A 636 12.10 10.53 -11.23
C LEU A 636 12.69 11.97 -11.24
N PRO A 637 12.51 12.73 -12.34
CA PRO A 637 13.19 14.01 -12.51
C PRO A 637 12.84 15.05 -11.45
N ALA A 638 11.55 15.15 -11.07
CA ALA A 638 11.09 16.10 -10.05
C ALA A 638 11.66 15.81 -8.66
N GLN A 639 12.01 14.56 -8.39
CA GLN A 639 12.57 14.09 -7.13
C GLN A 639 14.10 13.97 -7.16
N SER A 640 14.73 14.22 -8.31
CA SER A 640 16.18 14.01 -8.52
C SER A 640 16.63 12.56 -8.25
N ILE A 641 15.74 11.58 -8.39
CA ILE A 641 16.04 10.16 -8.24
C ILE A 641 16.52 9.59 -9.59
N PRO A 642 17.72 9.03 -9.65
CA PRO A 642 18.22 8.37 -10.88
C PRO A 642 17.50 7.04 -11.11
N SER A 643 17.51 6.54 -12.35
CA SER A 643 17.06 5.17 -12.63
C SER A 643 17.80 4.17 -11.77
N TYR A 644 17.10 3.18 -11.26
CA TYR A 644 17.70 2.14 -10.44
C TYR A 644 17.21 0.74 -10.83
N ALA A 645 18.03 -0.24 -10.48
CA ALA A 645 17.67 -1.65 -10.55
C ALA A 645 17.86 -2.28 -9.18
N ARG A 646 16.90 -3.10 -8.77
CA ARG A 646 16.91 -3.88 -7.53
C ARG A 646 16.86 -5.36 -7.87
N LEU A 647 17.66 -6.17 -7.21
CA LEU A 647 17.61 -7.63 -7.28
C LEU A 647 17.41 -8.20 -5.90
N ASP A 648 16.34 -8.95 -5.76
CA ASP A 648 16.00 -9.72 -4.56
C ASP A 648 16.10 -11.21 -4.90
N THR A 649 16.58 -12.03 -3.97
CA THR A 649 16.62 -13.48 -4.14
C THR A 649 16.34 -14.18 -2.81
N GLY A 650 15.77 -15.37 -2.88
CA GLY A 650 15.48 -16.18 -1.72
C GLY A 650 15.63 -17.66 -2.01
N LEU A 651 16.07 -18.41 -1.02
CA LEU A 651 16.13 -19.86 -1.01
C LEU A 651 15.31 -20.36 0.18
N THR A 652 14.31 -21.19 -0.09
CA THR A 652 13.47 -21.82 0.93
C THR A 652 13.65 -23.33 0.88
N TRP A 653 13.88 -23.93 2.03
CA TRP A 653 14.05 -25.36 2.19
C TRP A 653 13.05 -25.91 3.22
N PRO A 654 11.97 -26.57 2.77
CA PRO A 654 11.11 -27.37 3.64
C PRO A 654 11.89 -28.59 4.15
N VAL A 655 12.11 -28.65 5.48
CA VAL A 655 12.79 -29.77 6.16
C VAL A 655 11.71 -30.69 6.73
N GLY A 656 11.28 -31.66 5.95
CA GLY A 656 10.12 -32.49 6.26
C GLY A 656 8.81 -31.69 6.13
N GLU A 657 7.78 -32.09 6.89
CA GLU A 657 6.41 -31.52 6.79
C GLU A 657 6.19 -30.33 7.74
N ARG A 658 7.07 -30.10 8.71
CA ARG A 658 6.80 -29.19 9.83
C ARG A 658 7.75 -28.01 9.93
N ILE A 659 8.93 -28.12 9.35
CA ILE A 659 9.95 -27.08 9.47
C ILE A 659 10.31 -26.54 8.08
N SER A 660 10.43 -25.24 7.96
CA SER A 660 11.00 -24.61 6.77
C SER A 660 12.09 -23.63 7.16
N LEU A 661 13.18 -23.65 6.42
CA LEU A 661 14.31 -22.72 6.55
C LEU A 661 14.34 -21.83 5.31
N SER A 662 14.42 -20.54 5.50
CA SER A 662 14.50 -19.58 4.40
C SER A 662 15.66 -18.63 4.60
N VAL A 663 16.36 -18.31 3.52
CA VAL A 663 17.38 -17.26 3.48
C VAL A 663 17.03 -16.34 2.31
N ALA A 664 17.01 -15.05 2.54
CA ALA A 664 16.72 -14.06 1.50
C ALA A 664 17.74 -12.92 1.50
N GLY A 665 18.01 -12.40 0.31
CA GLY A 665 18.79 -11.19 0.10
C GLY A 665 17.98 -10.19 -0.70
N GLN A 666 17.99 -8.94 -0.29
CA GLN A 666 17.29 -7.84 -0.94
C GLN A 666 18.27 -6.75 -1.39
N ASN A 667 17.94 -6.07 -2.47
CA ASN A 667 18.74 -4.98 -3.05
C ASN A 667 20.21 -5.37 -3.31
N LEU A 668 20.44 -6.54 -3.90
CA LEU A 668 21.79 -7.11 -4.02
C LEU A 668 22.70 -6.39 -5.03
N LEU A 669 22.13 -5.61 -5.99
CA LEU A 669 22.90 -4.94 -7.06
C LEU A 669 23.64 -3.70 -6.58
N LYS A 670 23.12 -3.00 -5.56
CA LYS A 670 23.72 -1.78 -5.03
C LYS A 670 23.79 -1.84 -3.50
N ASP A 671 24.79 -1.20 -2.92
CA ASP A 671 24.86 -1.08 -1.45
C ASP A 671 23.77 -0.16 -0.92
N LEU A 672 23.54 0.96 -1.63
CA LEU A 672 22.53 1.97 -1.30
C LEU A 672 21.93 2.52 -2.61
N HIS A 673 20.63 2.76 -2.63
CA HIS A 673 19.96 3.58 -3.64
C HIS A 673 18.72 4.24 -3.05
N PRO A 674 18.38 5.48 -3.45
CA PRO A 674 17.13 6.12 -3.08
C PRO A 674 16.00 5.64 -4.01
N GLU A 675 14.77 5.59 -3.47
CA GLU A 675 13.56 5.28 -4.26
C GLU A 675 12.59 6.47 -4.29
N TYR A 676 12.69 7.39 -3.31
CA TYR A 676 11.79 8.53 -3.17
C TYR A 676 12.54 9.75 -2.61
N SER A 677 12.15 10.95 -3.05
CA SER A 677 12.56 12.25 -2.50
C SER A 677 11.57 13.32 -2.94
N GLY A 678 10.27 13.08 -2.70
CA GLY A 678 9.21 13.97 -3.15
C GLY A 678 9.19 15.30 -2.42
N PRO A 679 8.79 16.40 -3.09
CA PRO A 679 8.70 17.73 -2.51
C PRO A 679 7.56 17.84 -1.47
N ASP A 680 6.59 16.94 -1.53
CA ASP A 680 5.49 16.81 -0.58
C ASP A 680 5.87 16.04 0.69
N SER A 681 7.08 15.44 0.71
CA SER A 681 7.58 14.76 1.88
C SER A 681 8.03 15.75 2.94
N THR A 682 7.40 15.70 4.09
CA THR A 682 7.80 16.48 5.27
C THR A 682 8.95 15.82 6.04
N VAL A 683 9.37 14.63 5.59
CA VAL A 683 10.43 13.82 6.20
C VAL A 683 11.61 13.63 5.25
N GLN A 684 12.80 13.45 5.80
CA GLN A 684 13.97 13.12 5.01
C GLN A 684 13.89 11.68 4.52
N SER A 685 14.03 11.49 3.21
CA SER A 685 14.03 10.15 2.60
C SER A 685 15.32 9.39 2.91
N GLY A 686 15.17 8.09 3.08
CA GLY A 686 16.25 7.14 3.27
C GLY A 686 16.76 6.53 1.96
N GLN A 687 17.87 5.82 2.05
CA GLN A 687 18.40 4.98 0.98
C GLN A 687 18.21 3.51 1.30
N MET A 688 17.64 2.77 0.36
CA MET A 688 17.49 1.32 0.49
C MET A 688 18.88 0.67 0.55
N ARG A 689 19.11 -0.10 1.61
CA ARG A 689 20.37 -0.82 1.80
C ARG A 689 20.31 -2.25 1.25
N ARG A 690 21.45 -2.81 0.94
CA ARG A 690 21.58 -4.26 0.76
C ARG A 690 21.23 -4.97 2.05
N ALA A 691 20.29 -5.90 1.99
CA ALA A 691 19.82 -6.64 3.14
C ALA A 691 19.90 -8.15 2.91
N ALA A 692 20.14 -8.89 4.00
CA ALA A 692 20.04 -10.33 4.04
C ALA A 692 19.42 -10.76 5.36
N TYR A 693 18.55 -11.75 5.32
CA TYR A 693 17.95 -12.32 6.52
C TYR A 693 17.73 -13.82 6.37
N ALA A 694 17.59 -14.50 7.52
CA ALA A 694 17.20 -15.89 7.60
C ALA A 694 15.95 -16.02 8.45
N LYS A 695 15.05 -16.95 8.08
CA LYS A 695 13.81 -17.25 8.80
C LYS A 695 13.67 -18.75 8.98
N ILE A 696 13.24 -19.17 10.15
CA ILE A 696 12.78 -20.52 10.47
C ILE A 696 11.28 -20.49 10.75
N THR A 697 10.55 -21.45 10.21
CA THR A 697 9.14 -21.66 10.51
C THR A 697 8.92 -23.08 11.02
N TRP A 698 8.03 -23.24 11.97
CA TRP A 698 7.65 -24.53 12.54
C TRP A 698 6.12 -24.62 12.70
N SER A 699 5.54 -25.64 12.05
CA SER A 699 4.10 -25.95 12.13
C SER A 699 3.90 -27.28 12.87
N PHE A 700 2.95 -27.37 13.83
CA PHE A 700 2.73 -28.56 14.65
C PHE A 700 1.28 -28.78 15.08
#